data_fe00107bcc35f93345cf3dbae5561b7e
#
_entry.id   fe00107bcc35f93345cf3dbae5561b7e
#
_cell.length_a   1.000
_cell.length_b   1.000
_cell.length_c   1.000
_cell.angle_alpha   90.00
_cell.angle_beta   90.00
_cell.angle_gamma   90.00
#
_symmetry.space_group_name_H-M   'P 1'
#
loop_
_entity.id
_entity.type
_entity.pdbx_description
1 polymer ?
#
loop_
_entity_poly.entity_id
_entity_poly.type
_entity_poly.pdbx_seq_one_letter_code
_entity_poly.pdbx_strand_id
1 'polypeptide(L)'
;MSTEPPETTEDTEPGTPGAEPEGGTPGAGNGDTAARSSAAEDGDGDAGAQSPEDQEGDGGSPTESSPTESSPTESSAAQLSEAEAEIAAQRVERERIERRKAEKAGPVESGAKLSGKAADLLAAVRAVESGAKPVAHVFSEPEPPRRPTPEPVRRPRPVAVAAPAGPAAETVESVRRVLTEGGAPETLAPQVAAVLGEGAGDQLRLDPWQLLRVGGVRPEQADGFARALLGAECAPDDERRGRAVTVWLLEQAALAGHTALEMPTLTAALAQRGVPDADTAVHSTLAEGEALVFQDALDEPGAPAARRDDEAEEDEERPVRVLVGLERYALAEESLADGLARLINSVPKQDGSAEEWQRAAAAAGSAADLIRAVAAHGLVLHTGGDASLAEPAALLHAAHALGLRAWAATHGPVGRGRFSALLSGPARPDGPTQAEAAPGVATVAGLLSGAEGPGRDADGAFDLDLLVVLDAPQLDVETAALLTESLPDGARLVLAGDPAVLWSAGPGRVFADLLAARVCPQIASRRPDPGPLGELVSGIGIGELNQVEAPGKEVVIVPVRDAGEAVHRTVQLVADSVPRAIGVPTEQTQVITPGHGGAAGTRALNAALKERLNPGPGRFGGFDPGDRIAYSPAPGRTVPGQVVTADAEGLHLTCAGESVVVPKERVEQSVRHGWAL
;
A
#
# COMPACT_ATOMS: atom_id res chain seq x y z
N MET A 1 66.58 24.16 -25.18
CA MET A 1 67.61 24.06 -24.16
C MET A 1 67.14 22.90 -23.27
N SER A 2 67.35 21.66 -23.63
CA SER A 2 68.55 20.82 -23.27
C SER A 2 68.77 20.90 -21.77
N THR A 3 68.57 19.86 -21.02
CA THR A 3 69.37 18.65 -20.96
C THR A 3 68.70 17.58 -20.05
N GLU A 4 68.65 16.37 -20.58
CA GLU A 4 68.62 15.07 -19.90
C GLU A 4 70.04 14.58 -19.57
N PRO A 5 70.22 13.33 -19.06
CA PRO A 5 70.07 12.75 -17.74
C PRO A 5 71.45 12.37 -17.10
N PRO A 6 71.68 11.41 -16.17
CA PRO A 6 71.90 10.00 -16.51
C PRO A 6 71.47 8.90 -15.51
N GLU A 7 71.37 7.71 -16.10
CA GLU A 7 71.30 6.33 -15.58
C GLU A 7 72.47 5.87 -14.69
N THR A 8 72.25 4.78 -13.96
CA THR A 8 72.92 3.45 -14.04
C THR A 8 72.88 2.81 -12.63
N THR A 9 72.53 1.63 -12.41
CA THR A 9 72.74 0.21 -12.76
C THR A 9 72.82 -0.66 -11.52
N GLU A 10 72.20 -1.85 -11.60
CA GLU A 10 72.65 -3.21 -11.22
C GLU A 10 72.92 -3.51 -9.75
N ASP A 11 72.67 -4.65 -9.15
CA ASP A 11 72.34 -6.02 -9.59
C ASP A 11 72.14 -6.88 -8.32
N THR A 12 71.51 -8.05 -8.45
CA THR A 12 71.81 -9.35 -7.84
C THR A 12 70.81 -9.97 -6.86
N GLU A 13 70.05 -10.91 -7.37
CA GLU A 13 69.58 -12.15 -6.73
C GLU A 13 70.78 -13.08 -6.43
N PRO A 14 70.65 -14.26 -5.75
CA PRO A 14 69.52 -15.13 -5.40
C PRO A 14 69.62 -15.91 -4.05
N GLY A 15 68.62 -16.72 -3.71
CA GLY A 15 68.84 -17.85 -2.77
C GLY A 15 67.67 -18.43 -2.03
N THR A 16 67.00 -19.44 -2.57
CA THR A 16 66.27 -20.49 -1.85
C THR A 16 67.26 -21.61 -1.47
N PRO A 17 67.03 -22.56 -0.55
CA PRO A 17 65.83 -23.36 -0.29
C PRO A 17 65.62 -23.92 1.14
N GLY A 18 64.43 -24.52 1.38
CA GLY A 18 64.42 -25.80 2.12
C GLY A 18 63.59 -25.91 3.38
N ALA A 19 62.65 -26.81 3.29
CA ALA A 19 62.28 -27.96 4.11
C ALA A 19 61.15 -27.86 5.10
N GLU A 20 60.07 -28.57 4.77
CA GLU A 20 59.10 -29.24 5.68
C GLU A 20 59.79 -30.20 6.68
N PRO A 21 59.12 -30.79 7.69
CA PRO A 21 57.83 -31.48 7.61
C PRO A 21 56.97 -31.60 8.91
N GLU A 22 55.72 -32.05 8.67
CA GLU A 22 54.92 -33.02 9.42
C GLU A 22 54.27 -32.70 10.79
N GLY A 23 52.96 -32.96 10.85
CA GLY A 23 52.38 -33.90 11.79
C GLY A 23 51.06 -33.52 12.44
N GLY A 24 49.97 -34.22 12.06
CA GLY A 24 48.99 -34.69 13.04
C GLY A 24 47.52 -34.29 12.86
N THR A 25 46.78 -35.08 12.09
CA THR A 25 45.32 -35.34 12.21
C THR A 25 45.05 -36.30 13.38
N PRO A 26 43.79 -36.58 13.85
CA PRO A 26 42.49 -36.70 13.14
C PRO A 26 41.27 -36.18 13.96
N GLY A 27 40.12 -36.05 13.45
CA GLY A 27 39.07 -36.93 13.06
C GLY A 27 37.70 -36.33 13.11
N ALA A 28 36.95 -36.63 12.11
CA ALA A 28 35.64 -37.23 11.97
C ALA A 28 34.44 -36.36 12.38
N GLY A 29 33.34 -36.27 11.64
CA GLY A 29 32.89 -36.95 10.43
C GLY A 29 31.47 -36.52 10.07
N ASN A 30 31.18 -36.67 8.83
CA ASN A 30 29.90 -37.06 8.19
C ASN A 30 28.69 -36.09 8.28
N GLY A 31 27.96 -35.90 7.23
CA GLY A 31 27.94 -36.51 5.90
C GLY A 31 26.85 -35.87 5.02
N ASP A 32 27.22 -35.86 3.85
CA ASP A 32 26.52 -35.47 2.62
C ASP A 32 25.44 -36.51 2.26
N THR A 33 24.34 -36.07 1.64
CA THR A 33 23.72 -36.85 0.56
C THR A 33 22.86 -35.99 -0.36
N ALA A 34 23.36 -35.85 -1.57
CA ALA A 34 22.70 -35.28 -2.72
C ALA A 34 21.72 -36.28 -3.38
N ALA A 35 20.73 -35.71 -4.01
CA ALA A 35 19.74 -36.32 -4.88
C ALA A 35 20.34 -36.84 -6.19
N ARG A 36 19.78 -37.91 -6.73
CA ARG A 36 19.64 -38.14 -8.17
C ARG A 36 18.44 -39.02 -8.53
N SER A 37 17.75 -38.54 -9.54
CA SER A 37 16.65 -39.13 -10.28
C SER A 37 17.04 -40.39 -11.08
N SER A 38 16.06 -41.28 -11.37
CA SER A 38 15.67 -41.77 -12.73
C SER A 38 14.59 -42.85 -12.66
N ALA A 39 13.51 -42.62 -13.29
CA ALA A 39 12.80 -43.22 -14.41
C ALA A 39 12.62 -44.75 -14.47
N ALA A 40 11.31 -45.09 -14.63
CA ALA A 40 10.65 -46.09 -15.50
C ALA A 40 10.86 -47.61 -15.24
N GLU A 41 9.84 -48.41 -15.14
CA GLU A 41 9.09 -49.14 -16.12
C GLU A 41 8.19 -50.22 -15.49
N ASP A 42 7.01 -50.33 -16.04
CA ASP A 42 6.05 -51.43 -16.26
C ASP A 42 6.08 -52.72 -15.44
N GLY A 43 4.84 -53.19 -15.12
CA GLY A 43 4.58 -54.60 -14.78
C GLY A 43 3.20 -54.87 -14.25
N ASP A 44 2.35 -55.27 -15.16
CA ASP A 44 1.03 -55.92 -15.16
C ASP A 44 0.85 -57.06 -14.14
N GLY A 45 -0.41 -57.29 -13.66
CA GLY A 45 -0.76 -58.57 -13.03
C GLY A 45 -1.94 -58.52 -12.04
N ASP A 46 -3.09 -58.55 -12.55
CA ASP A 46 -4.34 -59.34 -12.44
C ASP A 46 -4.62 -60.21 -11.18
N ALA A 47 -5.96 -60.26 -10.90
CA ALA A 47 -6.81 -61.23 -10.22
C ALA A 47 -6.94 -61.20 -8.69
N GLY A 48 -8.15 -60.92 -8.19
CA GLY A 48 -9.18 -61.86 -7.97
C GLY A 48 -9.88 -61.71 -6.63
N ALA A 49 -11.12 -61.31 -6.70
CA ALA A 49 -12.35 -61.75 -6.06
C ALA A 49 -12.32 -62.36 -4.63
N GLN A 50 -13.17 -61.90 -3.74
CA GLN A 50 -14.42 -62.52 -3.26
C GLN A 50 -14.90 -61.95 -1.96
N SER A 51 -16.15 -61.51 -1.95
CA SER A 51 -17.01 -61.43 -0.77
C SER A 51 -17.54 -62.82 -0.40
N PRO A 52 -18.09 -63.10 0.80
CA PRO A 52 -19.54 -63.07 0.98
C PRO A 52 -19.99 -62.57 2.36
N GLU A 53 -21.13 -61.85 2.41
CA GLU A 53 -22.50 -62.19 2.77
C GLU A 53 -22.78 -62.76 4.18
N ASP A 54 -23.76 -62.08 4.82
CA ASP A 54 -24.86 -62.51 5.66
C ASP A 54 -24.67 -63.04 7.08
N GLN A 55 -25.33 -62.45 8.05
CA GLN A 55 -26.56 -62.95 8.66
C GLN A 55 -27.15 -62.08 9.80
N GLU A 56 -28.46 -62.00 9.73
CA GLU A 56 -29.47 -61.46 10.63
C GLU A 56 -29.53 -62.13 12.02
N GLY A 57 -30.22 -61.40 12.94
CA GLY A 57 -30.82 -62.00 14.15
C GLY A 57 -31.05 -60.98 15.24
N ASP A 58 -32.14 -60.32 15.25
CA ASP A 58 -33.42 -60.40 15.97
C ASP A 58 -33.36 -60.52 17.48
N GLY A 59 -34.12 -59.65 18.16
CA GLY A 59 -34.91 -59.99 19.36
C GLY A 59 -34.55 -59.36 20.70
N GLY A 60 -35.45 -58.48 21.21
CA GLY A 60 -35.78 -58.45 22.59
C GLY A 60 -35.69 -57.14 23.40
N SER A 61 -36.76 -56.39 23.44
CA SER A 61 -37.15 -55.50 24.57
C SER A 61 -37.92 -56.33 25.62
N PRO A 62 -38.29 -55.80 26.82
CA PRO A 62 -37.88 -54.64 27.62
C PRO A 62 -37.69 -54.96 29.13
N THR A 63 -37.11 -54.08 29.91
CA THR A 63 -37.56 -53.95 31.35
C THR A 63 -37.21 -52.56 31.91
N GLU A 64 -38.22 -51.98 32.53
CA GLU A 64 -38.24 -50.76 33.32
C GLU A 64 -37.27 -50.75 34.51
N SER A 65 -36.75 -49.59 34.81
CA SER A 65 -36.58 -49.09 36.21
C SER A 65 -36.23 -47.61 36.20
N SER A 66 -37.13 -46.78 36.69
CA SER A 66 -36.93 -45.37 37.13
C SER A 66 -36.31 -45.34 38.52
N PRO A 67 -36.10 -44.14 39.15
CA PRO A 67 -35.31 -42.99 38.76
C PRO A 67 -34.26 -42.63 39.86
N THR A 68 -33.26 -41.84 39.52
CA THR A 68 -32.46 -41.12 40.54
C THR A 68 -32.30 -39.67 40.09
N GLU A 69 -32.86 -38.80 40.94
CA GLU A 69 -32.73 -37.34 40.84
C GLU A 69 -31.25 -36.92 40.90
N SER A 70 -30.84 -36.09 39.97
CA SER A 70 -29.64 -35.26 40.09
C SER A 70 -30.04 -33.83 39.74
N SER A 71 -29.83 -32.95 40.69
CA SER A 71 -30.09 -31.52 40.65
C SER A 71 -29.44 -30.83 39.47
N PRO A 72 -30.09 -29.82 38.85
CA PRO A 72 -29.49 -29.03 37.75
C PRO A 72 -28.44 -28.11 38.33
N THR A 73 -27.30 -28.11 37.69
CA THR A 73 -26.13 -27.22 37.91
C THR A 73 -26.50 -25.77 37.63
N GLU A 74 -26.05 -24.87 38.50
CA GLU A 74 -26.24 -23.41 38.47
C GLU A 74 -25.86 -22.74 37.12
N SER A 75 -25.05 -23.38 36.29
CA SER A 75 -24.65 -22.91 34.99
C SER A 75 -25.78 -22.82 33.94
N SER A 76 -26.80 -23.68 34.04
CA SER A 76 -27.93 -23.65 33.10
C SER A 76 -28.94 -22.53 33.41
N ALA A 77 -29.03 -22.12 34.67
CA ALA A 77 -29.92 -21.02 35.08
C ALA A 77 -29.33 -19.63 34.67
N ALA A 78 -28.02 -19.49 34.69
CA ALA A 78 -27.34 -18.28 34.23
C ALA A 78 -27.46 -18.08 32.68
N GLN A 79 -27.30 -19.14 31.91
CA GLN A 79 -27.47 -19.09 30.47
C GLN A 79 -28.90 -18.82 30.00
N LEU A 80 -29.91 -19.33 30.74
CA LEU A 80 -31.31 -19.01 30.47
C LEU A 80 -31.66 -17.56 30.80
N SER A 81 -31.07 -16.98 31.83
CA SER A 81 -31.26 -15.58 32.19
C SER A 81 -30.58 -14.61 31.19
N GLU A 82 -29.46 -15.00 30.64
CA GLU A 82 -28.72 -14.20 29.64
C GLU A 82 -29.45 -14.20 28.29
N ALA A 83 -29.96 -15.34 27.84
CA ALA A 83 -30.81 -15.45 26.66
C ALA A 83 -32.13 -14.67 26.79
N GLU A 84 -32.75 -14.67 27.97
CA GLU A 84 -33.95 -13.87 28.25
C GLU A 84 -33.64 -12.35 28.23
N ALA A 85 -32.47 -11.95 28.73
CA ALA A 85 -32.03 -10.56 28.69
C ALA A 85 -31.76 -10.09 27.26
N GLU A 86 -31.18 -10.94 26.44
CA GLU A 86 -30.93 -10.63 25.03
C GLU A 86 -32.23 -10.55 24.20
N ILE A 87 -33.20 -11.46 24.45
CA ILE A 87 -34.53 -11.39 23.86
C ILE A 87 -35.25 -10.10 24.26
N ALA A 88 -35.08 -9.66 25.52
CA ALA A 88 -35.64 -8.40 25.97
C ALA A 88 -35.00 -7.19 25.31
N ALA A 89 -33.66 -7.20 25.11
CA ALA A 89 -32.95 -6.16 24.41
C ALA A 89 -33.38 -6.07 22.92
N GLN A 90 -33.53 -7.21 22.24
CA GLN A 90 -34.04 -7.26 20.87
C GLN A 90 -35.49 -6.76 20.75
N ARG A 91 -36.32 -6.97 21.72
CA ARG A 91 -37.68 -6.39 21.74
C ARG A 91 -37.66 -4.87 21.85
N VAL A 92 -36.82 -4.32 22.71
CA VAL A 92 -36.66 -2.85 22.86
C VAL A 92 -36.15 -2.23 21.57
N GLU A 93 -35.21 -2.86 20.90
CA GLU A 93 -34.69 -2.33 19.63
C GLU A 93 -35.74 -2.41 18.49
N ARG A 94 -36.54 -3.49 18.43
CA ARG A 94 -37.66 -3.57 17.47
C ARG A 94 -38.70 -2.48 17.72
N GLU A 95 -39.08 -2.21 18.97
CA GLU A 95 -39.97 -1.14 19.33
C GLU A 95 -39.40 0.24 18.95
N ARG A 96 -38.08 0.43 19.09
CA ARG A 96 -37.38 1.65 18.71
C ARG A 96 -37.40 1.85 17.19
N ILE A 97 -37.21 0.78 16.42
CA ILE A 97 -37.29 0.80 14.96
C ILE A 97 -38.72 1.06 14.50
N GLU A 98 -39.72 0.45 15.13
CA GLU A 98 -41.13 0.71 14.81
C GLU A 98 -41.54 2.13 15.14
N ARG A 99 -41.08 2.68 16.28
CA ARG A 99 -41.33 4.09 16.65
C ARG A 99 -40.71 5.03 15.62
N ARG A 100 -39.45 4.80 15.16
CA ARG A 100 -38.83 5.57 14.08
C ARG A 100 -39.57 5.44 12.75
N LYS A 101 -40.09 4.25 12.44
CA LYS A 101 -40.94 4.05 11.25
C LYS A 101 -42.25 4.80 11.36
N ALA A 102 -42.90 4.80 12.54
CA ALA A 102 -44.14 5.53 12.79
C ALA A 102 -43.91 7.06 12.76
N GLU A 103 -42.79 7.55 13.30
CA GLU A 103 -42.42 8.98 13.22
C GLU A 103 -42.19 9.43 11.76
N LYS A 104 -41.60 8.55 10.93
CA LYS A 104 -41.43 8.81 9.49
C LYS A 104 -42.71 8.65 8.67
N ALA A 105 -43.70 7.92 9.19
CA ALA A 105 -45.01 7.72 8.55
C ALA A 105 -46.08 8.69 9.04
N GLY A 106 -45.74 9.64 9.90
CA GLY A 106 -46.65 10.71 10.33
C GLY A 106 -47.13 11.57 9.12
N PRO A 107 -48.37 12.06 9.17
CA PRO A 107 -48.94 12.84 8.05
C PRO A 107 -48.09 14.10 7.84
N VAL A 108 -47.54 14.24 6.62
CA VAL A 108 -46.91 15.49 6.18
C VAL A 108 -47.97 16.56 6.23
N GLU A 109 -47.81 17.59 7.06
CA GLU A 109 -48.67 18.73 7.11
C GLU A 109 -48.78 19.37 5.71
N SER A 110 -49.98 19.35 5.14
CA SER A 110 -50.32 19.98 3.88
C SER A 110 -50.36 21.48 4.08
N GLY A 111 -49.24 22.16 3.82
CA GLY A 111 -49.17 23.62 4.03
C GLY A 111 -48.10 24.39 3.28
N ALA A 112 -47.18 23.76 2.60
CA ALA A 112 -46.20 24.46 1.76
C ALA A 112 -46.79 24.65 0.34
N LYS A 113 -47.18 25.87 -0.04
CA LYS A 113 -47.55 26.21 -1.42
C LYS A 113 -46.32 26.01 -2.30
N LEU A 114 -46.34 24.96 -3.12
CA LEU A 114 -45.39 24.77 -4.21
C LEU A 114 -45.47 25.98 -5.14
N SER A 115 -44.35 26.65 -5.39
CA SER A 115 -44.22 27.76 -6.31
C SER A 115 -43.34 27.42 -7.50
N GLY A 116 -43.62 28.01 -8.68
CA GLY A 116 -42.83 27.81 -9.88
C GLY A 116 -43.10 26.51 -10.64
N LYS A 117 -42.11 26.02 -11.41
CA LYS A 117 -42.25 24.88 -12.33
C LYS A 117 -42.83 23.60 -11.70
N ALA A 118 -42.62 23.38 -10.40
CA ALA A 118 -43.17 22.22 -9.69
C ALA A 118 -44.70 22.31 -9.50
N ALA A 119 -45.25 23.51 -9.30
CA ALA A 119 -46.70 23.74 -9.22
C ALA A 119 -47.37 23.55 -10.59
N ASP A 120 -46.70 23.98 -11.66
CA ASP A 120 -47.20 23.86 -13.05
C ASP A 120 -47.18 22.41 -13.53
N LEU A 121 -46.17 21.64 -13.16
CA LEU A 121 -46.09 20.20 -13.43
C LEU A 121 -47.20 19.42 -12.70
N LEU A 122 -47.47 19.75 -11.45
CA LEU A 122 -48.51 19.10 -10.65
C LEU A 122 -49.93 19.47 -11.20
N ALA A 123 -50.10 20.68 -11.72
CA ALA A 123 -51.31 21.10 -12.39
C ALA A 123 -51.50 20.37 -13.72
N ALA A 124 -50.43 20.17 -14.50
CA ALA A 124 -50.44 19.41 -15.73
C ALA A 124 -50.78 17.92 -15.53
N VAL A 125 -50.23 17.30 -14.51
CA VAL A 125 -50.54 15.90 -14.15
C VAL A 125 -52.00 15.74 -13.74
N ARG A 126 -52.54 16.64 -12.92
CA ARG A 126 -53.96 16.62 -12.53
C ARG A 126 -54.92 16.88 -13.71
N ALA A 127 -54.50 17.71 -14.67
CA ALA A 127 -55.26 17.93 -15.89
C ALA A 127 -55.34 16.66 -16.78
N VAL A 128 -54.26 15.91 -16.88
CA VAL A 128 -54.21 14.63 -17.58
C VAL A 128 -55.07 13.56 -16.87
N GLU A 129 -54.99 13.46 -15.54
CA GLU A 129 -55.82 12.55 -14.74
C GLU A 129 -57.33 12.87 -14.84
N SER A 130 -57.67 14.13 -15.05
CA SER A 130 -59.07 14.55 -15.26
C SER A 130 -59.57 14.49 -16.73
N GLY A 131 -58.73 13.95 -17.66
CA GLY A 131 -59.13 13.75 -19.06
C GLY A 131 -59.04 14.98 -19.97
N ALA A 132 -58.42 16.08 -19.53
CA ALA A 132 -58.22 17.27 -20.33
C ALA A 132 -56.93 17.15 -21.18
N LYS A 133 -56.98 17.55 -22.45
CA LYS A 133 -55.79 17.59 -23.32
C LYS A 133 -54.81 18.64 -22.83
N PRO A 134 -53.51 18.32 -22.70
CA PRO A 134 -52.49 19.27 -22.24
C PRO A 134 -52.34 20.42 -23.24
N VAL A 135 -52.30 21.66 -22.74
CA VAL A 135 -52.15 22.88 -23.56
C VAL A 135 -50.65 23.07 -23.79
N ALA A 136 -50.26 23.17 -25.07
CA ALA A 136 -48.88 23.18 -25.56
C ALA A 136 -47.99 24.38 -25.09
N HIS A 137 -48.48 25.27 -24.27
CA HIS A 137 -47.76 26.47 -23.83
C HIS A 137 -46.80 26.28 -22.66
N VAL A 138 -46.77 25.10 -22.02
CA VAL A 138 -45.88 24.83 -20.87
C VAL A 138 -44.43 24.54 -21.28
N PHE A 139 -44.18 24.27 -22.56
CA PHE A 139 -42.90 23.89 -23.10
C PHE A 139 -42.27 24.85 -24.12
N SER A 140 -42.68 26.13 -24.12
CA SER A 140 -42.02 27.16 -24.93
C SER A 140 -40.64 27.46 -24.28
N GLU A 141 -39.56 27.11 -24.98
CA GLU A 141 -38.23 27.48 -24.58
C GLU A 141 -38.11 29.01 -24.45
N PRO A 142 -37.51 29.50 -23.34
CA PRO A 142 -37.14 30.91 -23.25
C PRO A 142 -36.01 31.20 -24.21
N GLU A 143 -36.16 32.28 -25.00
CA GLU A 143 -35.12 32.84 -25.87
C GLU A 143 -33.79 33.00 -25.08
N PRO A 144 -32.67 32.52 -25.61
CA PRO A 144 -31.40 32.51 -24.83
C PRO A 144 -30.98 33.96 -24.55
N PRO A 145 -30.68 34.30 -23.30
CA PRO A 145 -30.14 35.62 -22.98
C PRO A 145 -28.79 35.81 -23.68
N ARG A 146 -28.61 36.97 -24.34
CA ARG A 146 -27.33 37.37 -24.95
C ARG A 146 -26.23 37.24 -23.90
N ARG A 147 -25.23 36.35 -24.17
CA ARG A 147 -24.05 36.14 -23.33
C ARG A 147 -23.33 37.47 -23.13
N PRO A 148 -23.12 37.94 -21.90
CA PRO A 148 -22.10 38.94 -21.63
C PRO A 148 -20.71 38.30 -21.89
N THR A 149 -19.83 39.07 -22.49
CA THR A 149 -18.43 38.70 -22.69
C THR A 149 -17.83 38.20 -21.36
N PRO A 150 -17.22 37.02 -21.30
CA PRO A 150 -16.68 36.55 -20.04
C PRO A 150 -15.53 37.43 -19.58
N GLU A 151 -15.70 38.12 -18.46
CA GLU A 151 -14.59 38.63 -17.70
C GLU A 151 -13.69 37.44 -17.31
N PRO A 152 -12.34 37.58 -17.30
CA PRO A 152 -11.44 36.50 -16.92
C PRO A 152 -11.75 36.11 -15.48
N VAL A 153 -12.36 34.95 -15.31
CA VAL A 153 -12.61 34.35 -14.01
C VAL A 153 -11.25 34.13 -13.37
N ARG A 154 -10.91 34.97 -12.38
CA ARG A 154 -9.80 34.65 -11.46
C ARG A 154 -10.15 33.32 -10.82
N ARG A 155 -9.43 32.26 -11.25
CA ARG A 155 -9.48 30.98 -10.56
C ARG A 155 -9.30 31.23 -9.06
N PRO A 156 -10.17 30.71 -8.19
CA PRO A 156 -9.91 30.74 -6.76
C PRO A 156 -8.52 30.14 -6.56
N ARG A 157 -7.63 30.87 -5.92
CA ARG A 157 -6.36 30.32 -5.48
C ARG A 157 -6.72 29.11 -4.63
N PRO A 158 -6.15 27.90 -4.88
CA PRO A 158 -6.37 26.77 -4.00
C PRO A 158 -6.13 27.26 -2.58
N VAL A 159 -7.12 27.15 -1.73
CA VAL A 159 -6.93 27.30 -0.30
C VAL A 159 -5.95 26.17 0.04
N ALA A 160 -4.72 26.54 0.37
CA ALA A 160 -3.75 25.57 0.87
C ALA A 160 -4.48 24.81 2.00
N VAL A 161 -4.71 23.53 1.81
CA VAL A 161 -5.16 22.66 2.89
C VAL A 161 -4.09 22.84 3.95
N ALA A 162 -4.44 23.49 5.05
CA ALA A 162 -3.51 23.71 6.14
C ALA A 162 -2.94 22.34 6.49
N ALA A 163 -1.62 22.20 6.40
CA ALA A 163 -0.96 21.02 6.93
C ALA A 163 -1.53 20.75 8.32
N PRO A 164 -1.82 19.50 8.70
CA PRO A 164 -2.40 19.21 10.00
C PRO A 164 -1.57 19.94 11.05
N ALA A 165 -2.22 20.75 11.87
CA ALA A 165 -1.56 21.53 12.90
C ALA A 165 -0.75 20.56 13.75
N GLY A 166 0.55 20.79 13.89
CA GLY A 166 1.40 19.95 14.74
C GLY A 166 0.82 19.88 16.16
N PRO A 167 1.22 18.90 16.97
CA PRO A 167 0.70 18.74 18.34
C PRO A 167 0.89 20.02 19.13
N ALA A 168 -0.08 20.36 19.97
CA ALA A 168 -0.03 21.55 20.79
C ALA A 168 1.25 21.57 21.66
N ALA A 169 1.91 22.71 21.76
CA ALA A 169 3.16 22.85 22.53
C ALA A 169 2.99 22.40 23.98
N GLU A 170 1.82 22.63 24.59
CA GLU A 170 1.47 22.20 25.95
C GLU A 170 1.44 20.67 26.06
N THR A 171 0.87 19.96 25.08
CA THR A 171 0.87 18.50 25.03
C THR A 171 2.30 17.95 24.92
N VAL A 172 3.13 18.53 24.04
CA VAL A 172 4.53 18.13 23.90
C VAL A 172 5.31 18.30 25.20
N GLU A 173 5.08 19.42 25.91
CA GLU A 173 5.75 19.69 27.19
C GLU A 173 5.26 18.77 28.31
N SER A 174 3.96 18.41 28.31
CA SER A 174 3.40 17.41 29.25
C SER A 174 4.05 16.05 29.02
N VAL A 175 4.14 15.60 27.76
CA VAL A 175 4.79 14.34 27.38
C VAL A 175 6.28 14.35 27.74
N ARG A 176 7.00 15.44 27.47
CA ARG A 176 8.43 15.56 27.80
C ARG A 176 8.69 15.31 29.28
N ARG A 177 7.87 15.88 30.17
CA ARG A 177 7.99 15.63 31.61
C ARG A 177 7.81 14.14 31.96
N VAL A 178 6.82 13.48 31.38
CA VAL A 178 6.57 12.05 31.63
C VAL A 178 7.70 11.18 31.11
N LEU A 179 8.22 11.49 29.90
CA LEU A 179 9.38 10.78 29.35
C LEU A 179 10.62 10.91 30.25
N THR A 180 10.87 12.12 30.78
CA THR A 180 11.97 12.38 31.73
C THR A 180 11.77 11.58 33.03
N GLU A 181 10.56 11.58 33.62
CA GLU A 181 10.19 10.79 34.81
C GLU A 181 10.45 9.28 34.58
N GLY A 182 10.11 8.75 33.41
CA GLY A 182 10.30 7.34 33.03
C GLY A 182 11.69 7.01 32.45
N GLY A 183 12.62 7.99 32.35
CA GLY A 183 13.96 7.78 31.83
C GLY A 183 14.02 7.50 30.30
N ALA A 184 12.98 7.88 29.57
CA ALA A 184 12.94 7.78 28.11
C ALA A 184 13.46 9.06 27.44
N PRO A 185 13.97 9.00 26.19
CA PRO A 185 14.49 10.17 25.50
C PRO A 185 13.42 11.27 25.29
N GLU A 186 13.71 12.47 25.75
CA GLU A 186 12.82 13.63 25.59
C GLU A 186 12.57 14.00 24.13
N THR A 187 13.47 13.61 23.23
CA THR A 187 13.34 13.81 21.78
C THR A 187 12.15 13.09 21.16
N LEU A 188 11.57 12.09 21.85
CA LEU A 188 10.35 11.40 21.43
C LEU A 188 9.08 12.22 21.70
N ALA A 189 9.12 13.29 22.54
CA ALA A 189 7.93 13.99 22.95
C ALA A 189 7.04 14.54 21.81
N PRO A 190 7.57 15.12 20.73
CA PRO A 190 6.75 15.54 19.60
C PRO A 190 6.06 14.38 18.87
N GLN A 191 6.75 13.23 18.75
CA GLN A 191 6.19 12.03 18.09
C GLN A 191 5.08 11.41 18.94
N VAL A 192 5.33 11.24 20.23
CA VAL A 192 4.33 10.75 21.19
C VAL A 192 3.08 11.63 21.18
N ALA A 193 3.28 12.96 21.25
CA ALA A 193 2.16 13.90 21.21
C ALA A 193 1.40 13.86 19.88
N ALA A 194 2.08 13.57 18.78
CA ALA A 194 1.43 13.42 17.46
C ALA A 194 0.64 12.12 17.36
N VAL A 195 1.12 11.02 17.97
CA VAL A 195 0.48 9.69 17.90
C VAL A 195 -0.67 9.57 18.91
N LEU A 196 -0.46 9.99 20.17
CA LEU A 196 -1.43 9.84 21.24
C LEU A 196 -2.40 11.03 21.36
N GLY A 197 -2.08 12.16 20.73
CA GLY A 197 -2.94 13.33 20.69
C GLY A 197 -3.04 14.09 22.02
N GLU A 198 -4.19 14.73 22.21
CA GLU A 198 -4.47 15.52 23.41
C GLU A 198 -4.54 14.60 24.64
N GLY A 199 -3.92 15.01 25.76
CA GLY A 199 -3.84 14.18 26.97
C GLY A 199 -2.76 13.09 26.95
N ALA A 200 -1.89 13.04 25.94
CA ALA A 200 -0.85 12.03 25.78
C ALA A 200 0.02 11.80 27.04
N GLY A 201 0.33 12.85 27.80
CA GLY A 201 1.10 12.74 29.03
C GLY A 201 0.37 11.94 30.12
N ASP A 202 -0.94 12.12 30.26
CA ASP A 202 -1.74 11.38 31.24
C ASP A 202 -2.00 9.94 30.75
N GLN A 203 -2.20 9.74 29.48
CA GLN A 203 -2.29 8.40 28.89
C GLN A 203 -1.03 7.58 29.16
N LEU A 204 0.16 8.15 28.98
CA LEU A 204 1.43 7.46 29.29
C LEU A 204 1.61 7.15 30.77
N ARG A 205 1.03 7.92 31.69
CA ARG A 205 1.06 7.58 33.10
C ARG A 205 0.11 6.43 33.46
N LEU A 206 -1.06 6.40 32.81
CA LEU A 206 -2.03 5.33 32.99
C LEU A 206 -1.58 4.03 32.32
N ASP A 207 -1.02 4.13 31.13
CA ASP A 207 -0.51 3.01 30.34
C ASP A 207 0.82 3.36 29.71
N PRO A 208 1.95 3.10 30.38
CA PRO A 208 3.28 3.41 29.88
C PRO A 208 3.66 2.65 28.60
N TRP A 209 3.06 1.49 28.32
CA TRP A 209 3.33 0.72 27.12
C TRP A 209 2.74 1.32 25.87
N GLN A 210 1.86 2.33 25.96
CA GLN A 210 1.45 3.15 24.81
C GLN A 210 2.64 3.81 24.09
N LEU A 211 3.81 3.87 24.73
CA LEU A 211 5.05 4.31 24.10
C LEU A 211 5.44 3.42 22.91
N LEU A 212 4.99 2.15 22.85
CA LEU A 212 5.19 1.24 21.72
C LEU A 212 4.50 1.67 20.42
N ARG A 213 3.50 2.54 20.50
CA ARG A 213 2.85 3.14 19.30
C ARG A 213 3.77 4.10 18.55
N VAL A 214 4.87 4.48 19.16
CA VAL A 214 5.86 5.37 18.53
C VAL A 214 6.86 4.56 17.74
N GLY A 215 6.98 4.83 16.45
CA GLY A 215 7.91 4.13 15.56
C GLY A 215 9.35 4.12 16.08
N GLY A 216 9.98 2.95 16.08
CA GLY A 216 11.35 2.75 16.54
C GLY A 216 11.51 2.42 18.03
N VAL A 217 10.47 2.49 18.84
CA VAL A 217 10.47 2.03 20.24
C VAL A 217 10.33 0.50 20.27
N ARG A 218 11.12 -0.15 21.09
CA ARG A 218 11.10 -1.60 21.26
C ARG A 218 10.48 -2.01 22.60
N PRO A 219 9.91 -3.23 22.70
CA PRO A 219 9.28 -3.71 23.93
C PRO A 219 10.16 -3.57 25.18
N GLU A 220 11.47 -3.85 25.06
CA GLU A 220 12.40 -3.76 26.19
C GLU A 220 12.57 -2.31 26.70
N GLN A 221 12.46 -1.33 25.80
CA GLN A 221 12.52 0.09 26.14
C GLN A 221 11.23 0.55 26.84
N ALA A 222 10.09 0.11 26.34
CA ALA A 222 8.78 0.37 26.95
C ALA A 222 8.66 -0.31 28.31
N ASP A 223 9.15 -1.54 28.49
CA ASP A 223 9.22 -2.23 29.77
C ASP A 223 10.12 -1.50 30.80
N GLY A 224 11.24 -0.91 30.33
CA GLY A 224 12.10 -0.07 31.15
C GLY A 224 11.39 1.20 31.60
N PHE A 225 10.69 1.86 30.71
CA PHE A 225 9.90 3.05 30.95
C PHE A 225 8.73 2.78 31.94
N ALA A 226 8.00 1.68 31.69
CA ALA A 226 6.89 1.24 32.58
C ALA A 226 7.38 0.94 34.00
N ARG A 227 8.53 0.26 34.13
CA ARG A 227 9.14 0.00 35.45
C ARG A 227 9.53 1.27 36.20
N ALA A 228 9.99 2.29 35.50
CA ALA A 228 10.34 3.56 36.12
C ALA A 228 9.11 4.31 36.63
N LEU A 229 7.99 4.29 35.90
CA LEU A 229 6.76 4.99 36.26
C LEU A 229 5.90 4.23 37.29
N LEU A 230 5.73 2.91 37.11
CA LEU A 230 4.83 2.08 37.91
C LEU A 230 5.53 1.43 39.12
N GLY A 231 6.86 1.36 39.11
CA GLY A 231 7.62 0.76 40.19
C GLY A 231 7.25 -0.71 40.45
N ALA A 232 6.74 -0.99 41.63
CA ALA A 232 6.37 -2.35 42.07
C ALA A 232 5.09 -2.89 41.39
N GLU A 233 4.28 -2.05 40.79
CA GLU A 233 3.05 -2.42 40.07
C GLU A 233 3.34 -2.92 38.64
N CYS A 234 4.54 -2.75 38.12
CA CYS A 234 4.94 -3.22 36.81
C CYS A 234 5.21 -4.73 36.84
N ALA A 235 4.30 -5.53 36.35
CA ALA A 235 4.42 -6.99 36.27
C ALA A 235 4.52 -7.50 34.83
N PRO A 236 5.18 -8.65 34.58
CA PRO A 236 5.29 -9.23 33.24
C PRO A 236 3.95 -9.67 32.63
N ASP A 237 2.99 -9.98 33.48
CA ASP A 237 1.62 -10.39 33.18
C ASP A 237 0.62 -9.22 33.17
N ASP A 238 1.09 -7.98 33.18
CA ASP A 238 0.24 -6.81 33.05
C ASP A 238 -0.50 -6.85 31.71
N GLU A 239 -1.82 -6.79 31.78
CA GLU A 239 -2.69 -6.86 30.60
C GLU A 239 -2.40 -5.75 29.57
N ARG A 240 -2.10 -4.53 30.05
CA ARG A 240 -1.71 -3.38 29.20
C ARG A 240 -0.46 -3.69 28.39
N ARG A 241 0.54 -4.37 29.01
CA ARG A 241 1.76 -4.84 28.35
C ARG A 241 1.42 -5.87 27.25
N GLY A 242 0.56 -6.84 27.58
CA GLY A 242 0.13 -7.88 26.63
C GLY A 242 -0.50 -7.26 25.38
N ARG A 243 -1.46 -6.35 25.56
CA ARG A 243 -2.09 -5.63 24.44
C ARG A 243 -1.10 -4.81 23.63
N ALA A 244 -0.30 -3.99 24.28
CA ALA A 244 0.65 -3.12 23.57
C ALA A 244 1.70 -3.91 22.78
N VAL A 245 2.18 -5.05 23.28
CA VAL A 245 3.11 -5.94 22.56
C VAL A 245 2.40 -6.64 21.39
N THR A 246 1.13 -7.02 21.53
CA THR A 246 0.32 -7.58 20.44
C THR A 246 0.19 -6.59 19.29
N VAL A 247 -0.25 -5.36 19.58
CA VAL A 247 -0.36 -4.28 18.59
C VAL A 247 1.00 -4.01 17.95
N TRP A 248 2.07 -3.93 18.74
CA TRP A 248 3.42 -3.71 18.22
C TRP A 248 3.87 -4.81 17.25
N LEU A 249 3.59 -6.09 17.55
CA LEU A 249 3.89 -7.20 16.64
C LEU A 249 3.12 -7.10 15.33
N LEU A 250 1.85 -6.75 15.39
CA LEU A 250 1.03 -6.52 14.19
C LEU A 250 1.54 -5.32 13.37
N GLU A 251 2.01 -4.24 14.02
CA GLU A 251 2.67 -3.12 13.35
C GLU A 251 4.00 -3.54 12.70
N GLN A 252 4.79 -4.41 13.36
CA GLN A 252 6.02 -4.94 12.73
C GLN A 252 5.68 -5.83 11.53
N ALA A 253 4.61 -6.61 11.61
CA ALA A 253 4.11 -7.41 10.48
C ALA A 253 3.67 -6.50 9.32
N ALA A 254 3.00 -5.40 9.61
CA ALA A 254 2.60 -4.41 8.60
C ALA A 254 3.81 -3.77 7.90
N LEU A 255 4.88 -3.45 8.63
CA LEU A 255 6.14 -2.99 8.05
C LEU A 255 6.83 -4.06 7.18
N ALA A 256 6.54 -5.34 7.41
CA ALA A 256 7.00 -6.45 6.56
C ALA A 256 6.03 -6.74 5.38
N GLY A 257 4.94 -5.99 5.25
CA GLY A 257 3.96 -6.10 4.17
C GLY A 257 2.72 -6.94 4.48
N HIS A 258 2.56 -7.43 5.71
CA HIS A 258 1.42 -8.24 6.14
C HIS A 258 0.30 -7.39 6.71
N THR A 259 -0.94 -7.61 6.29
CA THR A 259 -2.13 -6.98 6.87
C THR A 259 -2.64 -7.72 8.10
N ALA A 260 -2.35 -9.02 8.20
CA ALA A 260 -2.72 -9.89 9.32
C ALA A 260 -1.66 -10.98 9.55
N LEU A 261 -1.67 -11.59 10.73
CA LEU A 261 -0.86 -12.76 11.10
C LEU A 261 -1.77 -13.92 11.50
N GLU A 262 -1.33 -15.13 11.23
CA GLU A 262 -1.98 -16.32 11.77
C GLU A 262 -1.90 -16.36 13.31
N MET A 263 -2.99 -16.71 13.96
CA MET A 263 -3.09 -16.79 15.41
C MET A 263 -1.93 -17.58 16.06
N PRO A 264 -1.55 -18.77 15.57
CA PRO A 264 -0.42 -19.51 16.13
C PRO A 264 0.93 -18.78 15.98
N THR A 265 1.11 -18.05 14.88
CA THR A 265 2.33 -17.26 14.64
C THR A 265 2.40 -16.08 15.61
N LEU A 266 1.29 -15.38 15.82
CA LEU A 266 1.20 -14.24 16.72
C LEU A 266 1.42 -14.66 18.18
N THR A 267 0.77 -15.74 18.63
CA THR A 267 0.91 -16.25 20.01
C THR A 267 2.35 -16.77 20.28
N ALA A 268 2.97 -17.43 19.31
CA ALA A 268 4.37 -17.82 19.40
C ALA A 268 5.32 -16.60 19.51
N ALA A 269 5.05 -15.55 18.73
CA ALA A 269 5.83 -14.31 18.78
C ALA A 269 5.66 -13.57 20.14
N LEU A 270 4.45 -13.54 20.70
CA LEU A 270 4.16 -12.98 22.02
C LEU A 270 4.93 -13.74 23.13
N ALA A 271 4.90 -15.07 23.08
CA ALA A 271 5.65 -15.90 24.02
C ALA A 271 7.17 -15.63 23.94
N GLN A 272 7.73 -15.44 22.73
CA GLN A 272 9.13 -15.04 22.55
C GLN A 272 9.45 -13.65 23.13
N ARG A 273 8.46 -12.77 23.24
CA ARG A 273 8.58 -11.44 23.87
C ARG A 273 8.30 -11.49 25.39
N GLY A 274 8.16 -12.68 25.95
CA GLY A 274 7.95 -12.86 27.39
C GLY A 274 6.58 -12.40 27.88
N VAL A 275 5.55 -12.53 27.04
CA VAL A 275 4.14 -12.41 27.46
C VAL A 275 3.72 -13.76 27.98
N PRO A 276 3.38 -13.89 29.29
CA PRO A 276 3.16 -15.20 29.91
C PRO A 276 1.91 -15.93 29.40
N ASP A 277 0.84 -15.19 29.12
CA ASP A 277 -0.41 -15.68 28.55
C ASP A 277 -0.69 -14.95 27.25
N ALA A 278 -0.23 -15.55 26.14
CA ALA A 278 -0.37 -14.97 24.82
C ALA A 278 -1.82 -14.95 24.32
N ASP A 279 -2.60 -15.97 24.66
CA ASP A 279 -4.00 -16.07 24.24
C ASP A 279 -4.85 -14.99 24.92
N THR A 280 -4.69 -14.82 26.23
CA THR A 280 -5.36 -13.73 26.96
C THR A 280 -4.95 -12.36 26.42
N ALA A 281 -3.68 -12.14 26.07
CA ALA A 281 -3.23 -10.87 25.51
C ALA A 281 -3.91 -10.57 24.16
N VAL A 282 -4.03 -11.56 23.27
CA VAL A 282 -4.74 -11.40 22.00
C VAL A 282 -6.22 -11.14 22.23
N HIS A 283 -6.88 -11.92 23.09
CA HIS A 283 -8.31 -11.72 23.40
C HIS A 283 -8.58 -10.33 23.99
N SER A 284 -7.72 -9.85 24.89
CA SER A 284 -7.83 -8.49 25.44
C SER A 284 -7.67 -7.42 24.35
N THR A 285 -6.74 -7.62 23.40
CA THR A 285 -6.54 -6.70 22.26
C THR A 285 -7.77 -6.65 21.34
N LEU A 286 -8.40 -7.81 21.11
CA LEU A 286 -9.64 -7.91 20.34
C LEU A 286 -10.82 -7.26 21.07
N ALA A 287 -10.93 -7.45 22.41
CA ALA A 287 -11.99 -6.86 23.22
C ALA A 287 -11.95 -5.33 23.26
N GLU A 288 -10.75 -4.75 23.22
CA GLU A 288 -10.55 -3.29 23.14
C GLU A 288 -10.73 -2.73 21.71
N GLY A 289 -10.92 -3.60 20.70
CA GLY A 289 -11.11 -3.20 19.30
C GLY A 289 -9.83 -2.73 18.61
N GLU A 290 -8.64 -2.97 19.18
CA GLU A 290 -7.35 -2.59 18.56
C GLU A 290 -6.93 -3.55 17.44
N ALA A 291 -7.50 -4.77 17.41
CA ALA A 291 -7.33 -5.76 16.36
C ALA A 291 -8.65 -6.46 16.06
N LEU A 292 -8.74 -7.04 14.86
CA LEU A 292 -9.88 -7.85 14.42
C LEU A 292 -9.41 -9.26 14.05
N VAL A 293 -10.32 -10.23 14.16
CA VAL A 293 -10.07 -11.62 13.81
C VAL A 293 -10.86 -12.01 12.58
N PHE A 294 -10.21 -12.76 11.69
CA PHE A 294 -10.80 -13.30 10.45
C PHE A 294 -10.65 -14.80 10.42
N GLN A 295 -11.61 -15.46 9.81
CA GLN A 295 -11.60 -16.88 9.58
C GLN A 295 -11.62 -17.15 8.08
N ASP A 296 -10.53 -17.69 7.56
CA ASP A 296 -10.41 -18.13 6.18
C ASP A 296 -10.63 -19.64 6.12
N ALA A 297 -11.62 -20.08 5.36
CA ALA A 297 -11.75 -21.50 5.02
C ALA A 297 -10.60 -21.90 4.09
N LEU A 298 -9.87 -22.94 4.46
CA LEU A 298 -8.82 -23.48 3.61
C LEU A 298 -9.47 -24.38 2.55
N ASP A 299 -9.55 -23.89 1.32
CA ASP A 299 -9.96 -24.71 0.19
C ASP A 299 -8.85 -25.71 -0.13
N GLU A 300 -9.20 -27.01 -0.23
CA GLU A 300 -8.26 -28.00 -0.72
C GLU A 300 -7.90 -27.69 -2.19
N PRO A 301 -6.61 -27.79 -2.58
CA PRO A 301 -6.20 -27.56 -3.95
C PRO A 301 -6.91 -28.55 -4.90
N GLY A 302 -7.83 -28.04 -5.70
CA GLY A 302 -8.58 -28.84 -6.66
C GLY A 302 -10.04 -29.15 -6.29
N ALA A 303 -10.51 -28.69 -5.14
CA ALA A 303 -11.93 -28.75 -4.84
C ALA A 303 -12.72 -27.85 -5.81
N PRO A 304 -13.82 -28.35 -6.43
CA PRO A 304 -14.65 -27.49 -7.27
C PRO A 304 -15.26 -26.38 -6.42
N ALA A 305 -15.17 -25.13 -6.91
CA ALA A 305 -15.78 -23.97 -6.25
C ALA A 305 -17.24 -24.28 -5.92
N ALA A 306 -17.56 -24.31 -4.64
CA ALA A 306 -18.91 -24.61 -4.16
C ALA A 306 -19.89 -23.60 -4.78
N ARG A 307 -20.85 -24.08 -5.56
CA ARG A 307 -21.97 -23.27 -6.01
C ARG A 307 -22.80 -22.90 -4.81
N ARG A 308 -23.08 -21.63 -4.64
CA ARG A 308 -23.84 -21.04 -3.52
C ARG A 308 -25.32 -21.46 -3.41
N ASP A 309 -25.77 -22.44 -4.21
CA ASP A 309 -27.19 -22.78 -4.36
C ASP A 309 -27.62 -24.12 -3.74
N ASP A 310 -26.76 -24.85 -3.06
CA ASP A 310 -27.16 -26.10 -2.43
C ASP A 310 -27.36 -25.90 -0.91
N GLU A 311 -28.64 -25.84 -0.55
CA GLU A 311 -29.13 -25.98 0.81
C GLU A 311 -28.72 -27.34 1.37
N ALA A 312 -28.08 -27.31 2.54
CA ALA A 312 -27.98 -28.41 3.49
C ALA A 312 -27.32 -29.72 3.04
N GLU A 313 -25.98 -29.75 3.05
CA GLU A 313 -25.27 -30.93 3.51
C GLU A 313 -24.40 -30.54 4.71
N GLU A 314 -24.51 -31.35 5.77
CA GLU A 314 -23.97 -31.18 7.10
C GLU A 314 -22.54 -30.63 7.12
N ASP A 315 -22.29 -29.64 7.99
CA ASP A 315 -21.02 -29.00 8.30
C ASP A 315 -19.90 -30.05 8.55
N GLU A 316 -19.28 -30.55 7.49
CA GLU A 316 -17.90 -30.99 7.63
C GLU A 316 -17.08 -29.73 7.97
N GLU A 317 -16.62 -29.63 9.21
CA GLU A 317 -15.79 -28.54 9.71
C GLU A 317 -14.56 -28.42 8.78
N ARG A 318 -14.66 -27.55 7.78
CA ARG A 318 -13.52 -27.21 6.92
C ARG A 318 -12.43 -26.65 7.81
N PRO A 319 -11.18 -27.04 7.62
CA PRO A 319 -10.10 -26.45 8.40
C PRO A 319 -10.08 -24.93 8.15
N VAL A 320 -10.18 -24.18 9.24
CA VAL A 320 -10.24 -22.72 9.22
C VAL A 320 -8.92 -22.16 9.69
N ARG A 321 -8.35 -21.25 8.91
CA ARG A 321 -7.22 -20.45 9.30
C ARG A 321 -7.70 -19.18 10.01
N VAL A 322 -7.27 -19.00 11.26
CA VAL A 322 -7.62 -17.82 12.04
C VAL A 322 -6.51 -16.77 11.88
N LEU A 323 -6.87 -15.60 11.40
CA LEU A 323 -5.98 -14.46 11.16
C LEU A 323 -6.34 -13.32 12.12
N VAL A 324 -5.34 -12.60 12.63
CA VAL A 324 -5.49 -11.41 13.46
C VAL A 324 -4.78 -10.26 12.79
N GLY A 325 -5.50 -9.15 12.56
CA GLY A 325 -4.98 -7.94 11.93
C GLY A 325 -5.34 -6.69 12.72
N LEU A 326 -4.59 -5.61 12.51
CA LEU A 326 -4.97 -4.30 13.03
C LEU A 326 -6.29 -3.84 12.42
N GLU A 327 -7.18 -3.26 13.22
CA GLU A 327 -8.51 -2.80 12.80
C GLU A 327 -8.46 -2.00 11.48
N ARG A 328 -7.55 -1.03 11.38
CA ARG A 328 -7.44 -0.16 10.20
C ARG A 328 -7.17 -0.91 8.90
N TYR A 329 -6.33 -1.96 8.93
CA TYR A 329 -6.03 -2.75 7.74
C TYR A 329 -7.15 -3.72 7.40
N ALA A 330 -7.80 -4.26 8.42
CA ALA A 330 -8.96 -5.10 8.28
C ALA A 330 -10.11 -4.37 7.58
N LEU A 331 -10.44 -3.17 8.07
CA LEU A 331 -11.45 -2.30 7.46
C LEU A 331 -11.07 -1.87 6.04
N ALA A 332 -9.78 -1.59 5.81
CA ALA A 332 -9.31 -1.24 4.47
C ALA A 332 -9.42 -2.41 3.48
N GLU A 333 -9.13 -3.65 3.90
CA GLU A 333 -9.34 -4.83 3.06
C GLU A 333 -10.81 -5.07 2.74
N GLU A 334 -11.71 -4.94 3.72
CA GLU A 334 -13.15 -5.08 3.52
C GLU A 334 -13.68 -4.02 2.55
N SER A 335 -13.35 -2.75 2.80
CA SER A 335 -13.74 -1.65 1.92
C SER A 335 -13.18 -1.81 0.50
N LEU A 336 -11.93 -2.25 0.37
CA LEU A 336 -11.31 -2.53 -0.91
C LEU A 336 -12.03 -3.65 -1.65
N ALA A 337 -12.34 -4.75 -0.96
CA ALA A 337 -13.05 -5.89 -1.53
C ALA A 337 -14.44 -5.48 -2.06
N ASP A 338 -15.20 -4.74 -1.26
CA ASP A 338 -16.51 -4.20 -1.66
C ASP A 338 -16.40 -3.22 -2.85
N GLY A 339 -15.42 -2.33 -2.82
CA GLY A 339 -15.15 -1.38 -3.90
C GLY A 339 -14.79 -2.09 -5.22
N LEU A 340 -13.95 -3.10 -5.17
CA LEU A 340 -13.56 -3.92 -6.32
C LEU A 340 -14.74 -4.75 -6.84
N ALA A 341 -15.53 -5.37 -5.95
CA ALA A 341 -16.73 -6.11 -6.32
C ALA A 341 -17.76 -5.20 -7.00
N ARG A 342 -17.93 -3.97 -6.51
CA ARG A 342 -18.77 -2.95 -7.14
C ARG A 342 -18.31 -2.62 -8.56
N LEU A 343 -17.00 -2.43 -8.78
CA LEU A 343 -16.44 -2.17 -10.11
C LEU A 343 -16.61 -3.35 -11.06
N ILE A 344 -16.39 -4.58 -10.60
CA ILE A 344 -16.51 -5.79 -11.40
C ILE A 344 -17.96 -6.03 -11.82
N ASN A 345 -18.92 -5.81 -10.91
CA ASN A 345 -20.33 -6.10 -11.13
C ASN A 345 -21.11 -4.94 -11.74
N SER A 346 -20.54 -3.71 -11.76
CA SER A 346 -21.18 -2.57 -12.40
C SER A 346 -21.04 -2.63 -13.91
N VAL A 347 -22.12 -2.32 -14.62
CA VAL A 347 -22.03 -2.09 -16.06
C VAL A 347 -21.40 -0.72 -16.27
N PRO A 348 -20.25 -0.61 -16.96
CA PRO A 348 -19.66 0.68 -17.26
C PRO A 348 -20.66 1.60 -17.96
N LYS A 349 -20.64 2.89 -17.66
CA LYS A 349 -21.45 3.87 -18.38
C LYS A 349 -21.26 3.67 -19.88
N GLN A 350 -22.35 3.57 -20.62
CA GLN A 350 -22.33 3.43 -22.07
C GLN A 350 -22.04 4.80 -22.70
N ASP A 351 -20.79 5.25 -22.57
CA ASP A 351 -20.29 6.46 -23.20
C ASP A 351 -19.62 6.05 -24.52
N GLY A 352 -20.25 6.39 -25.63
CA GLY A 352 -19.86 5.95 -26.95
C GLY A 352 -20.56 4.66 -27.39
N SER A 353 -20.67 4.48 -28.70
CA SER A 353 -21.19 3.23 -29.24
C SER A 353 -20.15 2.12 -29.15
N ALA A 354 -20.60 0.87 -29.02
CA ALA A 354 -19.68 -0.28 -29.09
C ALA A 354 -18.81 -0.29 -30.36
N GLU A 355 -19.35 0.30 -31.45
CA GLU A 355 -18.62 0.46 -32.72
C GLU A 355 -17.50 1.48 -32.64
N GLU A 356 -17.64 2.53 -31.84
CA GLU A 356 -16.59 3.54 -31.62
C GLU A 356 -15.41 2.97 -30.84
N TRP A 357 -15.69 2.23 -29.77
CA TRP A 357 -14.67 1.47 -29.03
C TRP A 357 -13.95 0.45 -29.91
N GLN A 358 -14.69 -0.28 -30.76
CA GLN A 358 -14.12 -1.24 -31.70
C GLN A 358 -13.20 -0.54 -32.72
N ARG A 359 -13.60 0.62 -33.23
CA ARG A 359 -12.77 1.42 -34.16
C ARG A 359 -11.51 1.95 -33.46
N ALA A 360 -11.63 2.43 -32.24
CA ALA A 360 -10.50 2.88 -31.45
C ALA A 360 -9.50 1.73 -31.18
N ALA A 361 -10.00 0.55 -30.81
CA ALA A 361 -9.19 -0.64 -30.62
C ALA A 361 -8.48 -1.07 -31.92
N ALA A 362 -9.19 -1.08 -33.05
CA ALA A 362 -8.61 -1.46 -34.34
C ALA A 362 -7.45 -0.54 -34.78
N ALA A 363 -7.48 0.74 -34.37
CA ALA A 363 -6.44 1.73 -34.68
C ALA A 363 -5.26 1.72 -33.70
N ALA A 364 -5.37 1.05 -32.55
CA ALA A 364 -4.45 1.19 -31.42
C ALA A 364 -3.29 0.18 -31.39
N GLY A 365 -3.16 -0.70 -32.38
CA GLY A 365 -2.03 -1.64 -32.46
C GLY A 365 -1.94 -2.56 -31.23
N SER A 366 -0.85 -2.52 -30.49
CA SER A 366 -0.65 -3.37 -29.30
C SER A 366 -1.63 -3.08 -28.16
N ALA A 367 -2.22 -1.88 -28.09
CA ALA A 367 -3.20 -1.51 -27.06
C ALA A 367 -4.61 -2.03 -27.39
N ALA A 368 -4.84 -2.68 -28.51
CA ALA A 368 -6.16 -3.10 -28.97
C ALA A 368 -6.90 -3.99 -27.97
N ASP A 369 -6.20 -4.95 -27.37
CA ASP A 369 -6.80 -5.89 -26.40
C ASP A 369 -7.15 -5.16 -25.09
N LEU A 370 -6.30 -4.25 -24.64
CA LEU A 370 -6.57 -3.41 -23.45
C LEU A 370 -7.81 -2.52 -23.67
N ILE A 371 -7.91 -1.85 -24.81
CA ILE A 371 -9.05 -0.98 -25.14
C ILE A 371 -10.35 -1.79 -25.19
N ARG A 372 -10.35 -3.00 -25.79
CA ARG A 372 -11.54 -3.87 -25.83
C ARG A 372 -11.95 -4.32 -24.42
N ALA A 373 -10.98 -4.68 -23.58
CA ALA A 373 -11.25 -5.09 -22.21
C ALA A 373 -11.88 -3.95 -21.40
N VAL A 374 -11.32 -2.73 -21.48
CA VAL A 374 -11.83 -1.54 -20.79
C VAL A 374 -13.20 -1.10 -21.29
N ALA A 375 -13.51 -1.29 -22.58
CA ALA A 375 -14.83 -1.02 -23.12
C ALA A 375 -15.93 -1.89 -22.48
N ALA A 376 -15.59 -3.11 -22.08
CA ALA A 376 -16.55 -4.11 -21.59
C ALA A 376 -16.57 -4.29 -20.07
N HIS A 377 -15.53 -3.85 -19.34
CA HIS A 377 -15.37 -4.16 -17.93
C HIS A 377 -15.04 -2.92 -17.10
N GLY A 378 -15.53 -2.88 -15.85
CA GLY A 378 -15.26 -1.81 -14.90
C GLY A 378 -13.88 -1.90 -14.25
N LEU A 379 -13.28 -3.10 -14.17
CA LEU A 379 -11.94 -3.35 -13.66
C LEU A 379 -11.14 -4.16 -14.66
N VAL A 380 -9.93 -3.71 -15.00
CA VAL A 380 -9.00 -4.41 -15.91
C VAL A 380 -7.58 -4.33 -15.35
N LEU A 381 -6.85 -5.42 -15.37
CA LEU A 381 -5.41 -5.46 -15.05
C LEU A 381 -4.59 -5.46 -16.34
N HIS A 382 -3.52 -4.68 -16.34
CA HIS A 382 -2.57 -4.63 -17.44
C HIS A 382 -1.16 -4.89 -16.90
N THR A 383 -0.47 -5.89 -17.46
CA THR A 383 0.87 -6.26 -17.02
C THR A 383 1.91 -6.03 -18.10
N GLY A 384 3.08 -5.52 -17.71
CA GLY A 384 4.23 -5.34 -18.61
C GLY A 384 5.24 -4.36 -18.03
N GLY A 385 6.45 -4.38 -18.62
CA GLY A 385 7.55 -3.51 -18.24
C GLY A 385 7.40 -2.08 -18.76
N ASP A 386 8.50 -1.36 -18.82
CA ASP A 386 8.53 0.08 -19.17
C ASP A 386 7.96 0.39 -20.58
N ALA A 387 8.26 -0.46 -21.55
CA ALA A 387 7.75 -0.31 -22.93
C ALA A 387 6.23 -0.49 -23.04
N SER A 388 5.60 -1.18 -22.08
CA SER A 388 4.17 -1.41 -22.05
C SER A 388 3.36 -0.15 -21.76
N LEU A 389 3.97 0.89 -21.13
CA LEU A 389 3.33 2.17 -20.83
C LEU A 389 2.73 2.88 -22.06
N ALA A 390 3.19 2.53 -23.25
CA ALA A 390 2.60 3.01 -24.51
C ALA A 390 1.16 2.53 -24.72
N GLU A 391 0.75 1.40 -24.11
CA GLU A 391 -0.60 0.83 -24.24
C GLU A 391 -1.62 1.57 -23.37
N PRO A 392 -1.37 1.82 -22.06
CA PRO A 392 -2.17 2.78 -21.29
C PRO A 392 -2.22 4.19 -21.86
N ALA A 393 -1.13 4.68 -22.46
CA ALA A 393 -1.13 5.98 -23.14
C ALA A 393 -2.08 6.00 -24.34
N ALA A 394 -2.05 4.97 -25.17
CA ALA A 394 -2.99 4.81 -26.29
C ALA A 394 -4.45 4.68 -25.82
N LEU A 395 -4.70 3.96 -24.71
CA LEU A 395 -6.02 3.87 -24.10
C LEU A 395 -6.54 5.24 -23.67
N LEU A 396 -5.72 6.05 -22.99
CA LEU A 396 -6.12 7.39 -22.57
C LEU A 396 -6.44 8.30 -23.76
N HIS A 397 -5.65 8.26 -24.83
CA HIS A 397 -5.94 9.00 -26.04
C HIS A 397 -7.25 8.53 -26.69
N ALA A 398 -7.50 7.22 -26.74
CA ALA A 398 -8.75 6.67 -27.26
C ALA A 398 -9.95 7.11 -26.42
N ALA A 399 -9.86 7.04 -25.09
CA ALA A 399 -10.90 7.46 -24.17
C ALA A 399 -11.23 8.96 -24.33
N HIS A 400 -10.21 9.81 -24.42
CA HIS A 400 -10.41 11.24 -24.67
C HIS A 400 -11.05 11.52 -26.04
N ALA A 401 -10.66 10.79 -27.08
CA ALA A 401 -11.26 10.92 -28.41
C ALA A 401 -12.75 10.51 -28.41
N LEU A 402 -13.15 9.64 -27.50
CA LEU A 402 -14.54 9.24 -27.25
C LEU A 402 -15.28 10.19 -26.30
N GLY A 403 -14.64 11.27 -25.83
CA GLY A 403 -15.23 12.26 -24.94
C GLY A 403 -15.27 11.89 -23.46
N LEU A 404 -14.55 10.84 -23.05
CA LEU A 404 -14.47 10.42 -21.66
C LEU A 404 -13.51 11.32 -20.86
N ARG A 405 -13.82 11.57 -19.60
CA ARG A 405 -12.93 12.22 -18.63
C ARG A 405 -11.96 11.17 -18.08
N ALA A 406 -10.86 10.97 -18.79
CA ALA A 406 -9.87 9.94 -18.46
C ALA A 406 -8.63 10.57 -17.80
N TRP A 407 -8.16 9.93 -16.74
CA TRP A 407 -6.99 10.36 -15.98
C TRP A 407 -6.04 9.19 -15.74
N ALA A 408 -4.74 9.50 -15.64
CA ALA A 408 -3.75 8.57 -15.15
C ALA A 408 -3.27 8.99 -13.75
N ALA A 409 -2.94 8.02 -12.93
CA ALA A 409 -2.30 8.21 -11.64
C ALA A 409 -1.01 7.40 -11.56
N THR A 410 0.07 8.01 -11.05
CA THR A 410 1.36 7.37 -10.83
C THR A 410 1.72 7.42 -9.34
N HIS A 411 2.58 6.52 -8.89
CA HIS A 411 2.99 6.51 -7.49
C HIS A 411 3.69 7.83 -7.09
N GLY A 412 4.55 8.38 -7.95
CA GLY A 412 5.34 9.55 -7.62
C GLY A 412 5.54 10.56 -8.75
N PRO A 413 6.13 11.74 -8.42
CA PRO A 413 6.30 12.83 -9.39
C PRO A 413 7.17 12.48 -10.60
N VAL A 414 8.14 11.57 -10.45
CA VAL A 414 9.00 11.11 -11.54
C VAL A 414 8.20 10.31 -12.57
N GLY A 415 7.38 9.37 -12.12
CA GLY A 415 6.46 8.61 -12.96
C GLY A 415 5.49 9.55 -13.69
N ARG A 416 4.90 10.53 -12.98
CA ARG A 416 4.04 11.56 -13.56
C ARG A 416 4.73 12.31 -14.69
N GLY A 417 5.96 12.78 -14.47
CA GLY A 417 6.72 13.51 -15.49
C GLY A 417 7.03 12.65 -16.72
N ARG A 418 7.45 11.40 -16.52
CA ARG A 418 7.73 10.44 -17.60
C ARG A 418 6.49 10.12 -18.42
N PHE A 419 5.40 9.80 -17.77
CA PHE A 419 4.16 9.43 -18.45
C PHE A 419 3.51 10.64 -19.15
N SER A 420 3.56 11.84 -18.55
CA SER A 420 3.13 13.08 -19.20
C SER A 420 3.92 13.37 -20.48
N ALA A 421 5.24 13.14 -20.46
CA ALA A 421 6.08 13.27 -21.64
C ALA A 421 5.72 12.27 -22.74
N LEU A 422 5.41 11.02 -22.35
CA LEU A 422 4.95 9.98 -23.28
C LEU A 422 3.62 10.35 -23.94
N LEU A 423 2.65 10.84 -23.17
CA LEU A 423 1.35 11.30 -23.67
C LEU A 423 1.46 12.50 -24.61
N SER A 424 2.38 13.42 -24.32
CA SER A 424 2.56 14.61 -25.15
C SER A 424 3.17 14.30 -26.51
N GLY A 425 3.84 13.16 -26.67
CA GLY A 425 4.57 12.78 -27.88
C GLY A 425 5.71 13.74 -28.21
N PRO A 426 6.42 13.55 -29.34
CA PRO A 426 7.45 14.47 -29.78
C PRO A 426 6.81 15.84 -30.13
N ALA A 427 7.37 16.93 -29.56
CA ALA A 427 6.89 18.28 -29.74
C ALA A 427 6.77 18.62 -31.23
N ARG A 428 5.57 18.96 -31.69
CA ARG A 428 5.36 19.51 -33.02
C ARG A 428 5.58 21.02 -32.97
N PRO A 429 6.44 21.57 -33.86
CA PRO A 429 6.78 23.01 -33.84
C PRO A 429 5.58 23.97 -34.05
N ASP A 430 4.51 23.50 -34.67
CA ASP A 430 3.37 24.32 -35.10
C ASP A 430 2.00 23.84 -34.53
N GLY A 431 1.99 23.03 -33.43
CA GLY A 431 0.77 22.56 -32.81
C GLY A 431 0.25 23.50 -31.72
N PRO A 432 -1.05 23.41 -31.34
CA PRO A 432 -1.59 24.15 -30.21
C PRO A 432 -0.76 23.85 -28.96
N THR A 433 -0.54 24.87 -28.13
CA THR A 433 0.24 24.78 -26.89
C THR A 433 -0.19 23.54 -26.09
N GLN A 434 0.76 22.65 -25.84
CA GLN A 434 0.63 21.30 -25.28
C GLN A 434 -0.16 21.20 -23.94
N ALA A 435 -0.50 22.33 -23.33
CA ALA A 435 -1.17 22.38 -22.03
C ALA A 435 -2.71 22.22 -22.09
N GLU A 436 -3.34 22.30 -23.26
CA GLU A 436 -4.80 22.34 -23.37
C GLU A 436 -5.47 21.05 -23.88
N ALA A 437 -4.72 20.05 -24.28
CA ALA A 437 -5.27 18.82 -24.88
C ALA A 437 -4.65 17.50 -24.41
N ALA A 438 -3.73 17.50 -23.46
CA ALA A 438 -3.14 16.26 -22.95
C ALA A 438 -4.03 15.66 -21.84
N PRO A 439 -4.22 14.32 -21.82
CA PRO A 439 -4.86 13.63 -20.72
C PRO A 439 -4.21 14.02 -19.38
N GLY A 440 -5.03 14.19 -18.34
CA GLY A 440 -4.53 14.53 -17.02
C GLY A 440 -3.68 13.40 -16.43
N VAL A 441 -2.54 13.76 -15.85
CA VAL A 441 -1.71 12.84 -15.08
C VAL A 441 -1.49 13.42 -13.69
N ALA A 442 -1.86 12.67 -12.67
CA ALA A 442 -1.70 13.03 -11.27
C ALA A 442 -0.76 12.05 -10.56
N THR A 443 -0.29 12.41 -9.38
CA THR A 443 0.22 11.41 -8.42
C THR A 443 -0.95 10.82 -7.63
N VAL A 444 -0.87 9.56 -7.21
CA VAL A 444 -1.91 8.93 -6.37
C VAL A 444 -2.16 9.78 -5.11
N ALA A 445 -1.11 10.22 -4.43
CA ALA A 445 -1.23 11.07 -3.25
C ALA A 445 -1.85 12.44 -3.57
N GLY A 446 -1.51 13.04 -4.72
CA GLY A 446 -2.08 14.32 -5.17
C GLY A 446 -3.55 14.19 -5.53
N LEU A 447 -3.94 13.07 -6.17
CA LEU A 447 -5.31 12.76 -6.51
C LEU A 447 -6.19 12.57 -5.26
N LEU A 448 -5.72 11.76 -4.31
CA LEU A 448 -6.45 11.48 -3.07
C LEU A 448 -6.60 12.73 -2.18
N SER A 449 -5.56 13.57 -2.09
CA SER A 449 -5.61 14.82 -1.33
C SER A 449 -6.38 15.94 -2.04
N GLY A 450 -6.77 15.76 -3.31
CA GLY A 450 -7.40 16.80 -4.11
C GLY A 450 -6.46 17.94 -4.54
N ALA A 451 -5.16 17.81 -4.34
CA ALA A 451 -4.16 18.76 -4.81
C ALA A 451 -3.93 18.68 -6.33
N GLU A 452 -4.16 17.51 -6.90
CA GLU A 452 -4.05 17.21 -8.33
C GLU A 452 -5.32 16.47 -8.80
N GLY A 453 -5.57 16.46 -10.09
CA GLY A 453 -6.63 15.62 -10.67
C GLY A 453 -7.87 16.39 -11.14
N PRO A 454 -8.96 15.65 -11.42
CA PRO A 454 -10.17 16.21 -12.05
C PRO A 454 -11.05 17.04 -11.09
N GLY A 455 -10.76 17.00 -9.80
CA GLY A 455 -11.67 17.47 -8.76
C GLY A 455 -12.60 16.38 -8.25
N ARG A 456 -13.52 16.77 -7.36
CA ARG A 456 -14.53 15.88 -6.78
C ARG A 456 -15.92 16.46 -7.01
N ASP A 457 -16.90 15.59 -7.15
CA ASP A 457 -18.30 15.95 -7.24
C ASP A 457 -18.91 16.28 -5.86
N ALA A 458 -20.24 16.49 -5.81
CA ALA A 458 -20.96 16.81 -4.58
C ALA A 458 -20.96 15.67 -3.55
N ASP A 459 -20.79 14.45 -3.99
CA ASP A 459 -20.79 13.24 -3.16
C ASP A 459 -19.36 12.88 -2.72
N GLY A 460 -18.36 13.65 -3.17
CA GLY A 460 -16.94 13.45 -2.85
C GLY A 460 -16.20 12.47 -3.77
N ALA A 461 -16.87 11.92 -4.78
CA ALA A 461 -16.26 11.05 -5.77
C ALA A 461 -15.46 11.85 -6.81
N PHE A 462 -14.46 11.22 -7.44
CA PHE A 462 -13.69 11.86 -8.49
C PHE A 462 -14.55 12.21 -9.72
N ASP A 463 -14.37 13.40 -10.28
CA ASP A 463 -15.08 13.82 -11.50
C ASP A 463 -14.41 13.22 -12.75
N LEU A 464 -14.48 11.89 -12.90
CA LEU A 464 -13.89 11.13 -14.00
C LEU A 464 -14.76 9.93 -14.42
N ASP A 465 -14.44 9.37 -15.59
CA ASP A 465 -15.11 8.18 -16.16
C ASP A 465 -14.12 7.01 -16.30
N LEU A 466 -12.82 7.30 -16.37
CA LEU A 466 -11.74 6.30 -16.45
C LEU A 466 -10.54 6.75 -15.63
N LEU A 467 -10.08 5.88 -14.73
CA LEU A 467 -8.80 6.03 -14.04
C LEU A 467 -7.85 4.91 -14.44
N VAL A 468 -6.63 5.28 -14.86
CA VAL A 468 -5.53 4.34 -15.11
C VAL A 468 -4.47 4.55 -14.05
N VAL A 469 -4.32 3.62 -13.13
CA VAL A 469 -3.27 3.65 -12.11
C VAL A 469 -2.06 2.91 -12.66
N LEU A 470 -0.99 3.64 -12.87
CA LEU A 470 0.32 3.13 -13.24
C LEU A 470 1.11 2.82 -11.95
N ASP A 471 2.14 2.00 -12.04
CA ASP A 471 2.88 1.53 -10.86
C ASP A 471 1.99 0.78 -9.84
N ALA A 472 0.94 0.09 -10.31
CA ALA A 472 -0.04 -0.60 -9.47
C ALA A 472 0.57 -1.59 -8.43
N PRO A 473 1.71 -2.27 -8.68
CA PRO A 473 2.38 -3.06 -7.65
C PRO A 473 2.76 -2.30 -6.39
N GLN A 474 2.87 -0.97 -6.46
CA GLN A 474 3.23 -0.10 -5.33
C GLN A 474 2.03 0.39 -4.50
N LEU A 475 0.80 -0.03 -4.85
CA LEU A 475 -0.38 0.29 -4.06
C LEU A 475 -0.45 -0.62 -2.83
N ASP A 476 -0.52 -0.02 -1.65
CA ASP A 476 -0.91 -0.70 -0.43
C ASP A 476 -2.44 -0.81 -0.30
N VAL A 477 -2.90 -1.57 0.69
CA VAL A 477 -4.33 -1.82 0.88
C VAL A 477 -5.11 -0.56 1.21
N GLU A 478 -4.59 0.32 2.09
CA GLU A 478 -5.27 1.56 2.49
C GLU A 478 -5.40 2.53 1.30
N THR A 479 -4.31 2.70 0.56
CA THR A 479 -4.31 3.57 -0.64
C THR A 479 -5.25 3.04 -1.72
N ALA A 480 -5.29 1.72 -1.94
CA ALA A 480 -6.17 1.10 -2.91
C ALA A 480 -7.64 1.20 -2.49
N ALA A 481 -7.96 1.02 -1.19
CA ALA A 481 -9.30 1.22 -0.65
C ALA A 481 -9.79 2.65 -0.89
N LEU A 482 -9.00 3.65 -0.50
CA LEU A 482 -9.33 5.06 -0.71
C LEU A 482 -9.53 5.42 -2.19
N LEU A 483 -8.74 4.81 -3.09
CA LEU A 483 -8.91 5.01 -4.53
C LEU A 483 -10.24 4.43 -5.02
N THR A 484 -10.57 3.20 -4.65
CA THR A 484 -11.80 2.53 -5.08
C THR A 484 -13.05 3.20 -4.50
N GLU A 485 -13.01 3.63 -3.25
CA GLU A 485 -14.09 4.41 -2.60
C GLU A 485 -14.33 5.75 -3.31
N SER A 486 -13.26 6.39 -3.79
CA SER A 486 -13.34 7.68 -4.48
C SER A 486 -13.84 7.59 -5.93
N LEU A 487 -14.00 6.39 -6.50
CA LEU A 487 -14.48 6.22 -7.87
C LEU A 487 -16.00 6.30 -7.93
N PRO A 488 -16.57 7.10 -8.85
CA PRO A 488 -18.02 7.15 -9.05
C PRO A 488 -18.57 5.86 -9.66
N ASP A 489 -19.86 5.61 -9.48
CA ASP A 489 -20.53 4.47 -10.07
C ASP A 489 -20.45 4.47 -11.60
N GLY A 490 -20.10 3.32 -12.17
CA GLY A 490 -19.91 3.14 -13.61
C GLY A 490 -18.58 3.68 -14.15
N ALA A 491 -17.69 4.18 -13.29
CA ALA A 491 -16.31 4.48 -13.68
C ALA A 491 -15.55 3.20 -13.99
N ARG A 492 -14.50 3.32 -14.78
CA ARG A 492 -13.58 2.24 -15.13
C ARG A 492 -12.25 2.44 -14.41
N LEU A 493 -11.71 1.35 -13.87
CA LEU A 493 -10.39 1.31 -13.26
C LEU A 493 -9.47 0.37 -14.03
N VAL A 494 -8.31 0.87 -14.43
CA VAL A 494 -7.22 0.05 -14.96
C VAL A 494 -6.07 0.09 -13.98
N LEU A 495 -5.63 -1.06 -13.49
CA LEU A 495 -4.43 -1.20 -12.70
C LEU A 495 -3.32 -1.74 -13.61
N ALA A 496 -2.28 -0.93 -13.84
CA ALA A 496 -1.20 -1.25 -14.75
C ALA A 496 0.15 -1.28 -14.03
N GLY A 497 0.99 -2.26 -14.35
CA GLY A 497 2.33 -2.35 -13.78
C GLY A 497 3.05 -3.64 -14.12
N ASP A 498 4.32 -3.70 -13.77
CA ASP A 498 5.15 -4.89 -13.90
C ASP A 498 5.10 -5.69 -12.57
N PRO A 499 4.57 -6.92 -12.57
CA PRO A 499 4.50 -7.74 -11.36
C PRO A 499 5.88 -8.15 -10.81
N ALA A 500 6.94 -8.01 -11.58
CA ALA A 500 8.30 -8.36 -11.18
C ALA A 500 9.04 -7.22 -10.45
N VAL A 501 8.49 -6.00 -10.39
CA VAL A 501 9.09 -4.90 -9.62
C VAL A 501 8.77 -4.99 -8.13
N LEU A 502 9.45 -4.16 -7.33
CA LEU A 502 9.16 -4.05 -5.90
C LEU A 502 7.71 -3.64 -5.67
N TRP A 503 7.07 -4.34 -4.74
CA TRP A 503 5.72 -4.03 -4.32
C TRP A 503 5.68 -2.85 -3.33
N SER A 504 4.50 -2.57 -2.80
CA SER A 504 4.23 -1.51 -1.85
C SER A 504 5.16 -1.53 -0.63
N ALA A 505 5.52 -0.34 -0.15
CA ALA A 505 6.18 -0.17 1.13
C ALA A 505 5.20 -0.29 2.32
N GLY A 506 3.90 -0.12 2.08
CA GLY A 506 2.82 -0.38 3.03
C GLY A 506 2.33 -1.83 2.98
N PRO A 507 1.44 -2.22 3.89
CA PRO A 507 0.92 -3.58 3.95
C PRO A 507 -0.06 -3.87 2.81
N GLY A 508 -0.13 -5.14 2.44
CA GLY A 508 -0.97 -5.64 1.34
C GLY A 508 -0.27 -5.66 -0.01
N ARG A 509 -0.72 -6.57 -0.86
CA ARG A 509 -0.17 -6.82 -2.20
C ARG A 509 -1.28 -6.83 -3.25
N VAL A 510 -2.09 -5.77 -3.25
CA VAL A 510 -3.35 -5.65 -3.99
C VAL A 510 -3.25 -6.09 -5.44
N PHE A 511 -2.25 -5.62 -6.18
CA PHE A 511 -2.06 -5.96 -7.59
C PHE A 511 -1.73 -7.44 -7.79
N ALA A 512 -0.85 -8.01 -6.96
CA ALA A 512 -0.47 -9.42 -7.03
C ALA A 512 -1.64 -10.34 -6.65
N ASP A 513 -2.41 -9.96 -5.62
CA ASP A 513 -3.56 -10.72 -5.16
C ASP A 513 -4.67 -10.74 -6.20
N LEU A 514 -4.95 -9.61 -6.86
CA LEU A 514 -5.89 -9.55 -7.99
C LEU A 514 -5.43 -10.38 -9.19
N LEU A 515 -4.13 -10.39 -9.50
CA LEU A 515 -3.57 -11.25 -10.55
C LEU A 515 -3.75 -12.74 -10.22
N ALA A 516 -3.54 -13.11 -8.95
CA ALA A 516 -3.73 -14.48 -8.48
C ALA A 516 -5.20 -14.90 -8.48
N ALA A 517 -6.10 -14.02 -8.02
CA ALA A 517 -7.53 -14.27 -7.92
C ALA A 517 -8.25 -14.40 -9.28
N ARG A 518 -7.73 -13.78 -10.34
CA ARG A 518 -8.29 -13.85 -11.71
C ARG A 518 -9.77 -13.45 -11.80
N VAL A 519 -10.19 -12.51 -10.98
CA VAL A 519 -11.60 -12.07 -10.91
C VAL A 519 -11.99 -11.05 -11.98
N CYS A 520 -11.02 -10.55 -12.74
CA CYS A 520 -11.23 -9.57 -13.81
C CYS A 520 -10.28 -9.84 -14.99
N PRO A 521 -10.50 -9.23 -16.17
CA PRO A 521 -9.62 -9.39 -17.32
C PRO A 521 -8.18 -8.97 -17.01
N GLN A 522 -7.23 -9.82 -17.43
CA GLN A 522 -5.80 -9.58 -17.31
C GLN A 522 -5.20 -9.50 -18.71
N ILE A 523 -4.66 -8.35 -19.07
CA ILE A 523 -4.06 -8.09 -20.38
C ILE A 523 -2.56 -7.95 -20.20
N ALA A 524 -1.83 -8.96 -20.65
CA ALA A 524 -0.36 -8.93 -20.67
C ALA A 524 0.14 -8.22 -21.93
N SER A 525 0.99 -7.23 -21.76
CA SER A 525 1.69 -6.59 -22.85
C SER A 525 2.62 -7.59 -23.56
N ARG A 526 2.66 -7.49 -24.89
CA ARG A 526 3.60 -8.25 -25.71
C ARG A 526 4.80 -7.41 -26.15
N ARG A 527 4.95 -6.22 -25.60
CA ARG A 527 6.04 -5.31 -25.93
C ARG A 527 7.23 -5.59 -25.01
N PRO A 528 8.33 -6.14 -25.53
CA PRO A 528 9.54 -6.31 -24.74
C PRO A 528 10.17 -4.94 -24.44
N ASP A 529 10.78 -4.80 -23.30
CA ASP A 529 11.59 -3.62 -23.00
C ASP A 529 12.84 -3.62 -23.90
N PRO A 530 13.11 -2.50 -24.57
CA PRO A 530 14.17 -2.48 -25.55
C PRO A 530 15.57 -2.33 -24.92
N GLY A 531 16.56 -2.92 -25.62
CA GLY A 531 17.97 -2.71 -25.33
C GLY A 531 18.51 -3.48 -24.14
N PRO A 532 19.82 -3.29 -23.85
CA PRO A 532 20.53 -4.06 -22.83
C PRO A 532 19.97 -3.93 -21.42
N LEU A 533 19.41 -2.76 -21.08
CA LEU A 533 18.80 -2.54 -19.78
C LEU A 533 17.49 -3.33 -19.63
N GLY A 534 16.66 -3.33 -20.70
CA GLY A 534 15.42 -4.10 -20.71
C GLY A 534 15.68 -5.61 -20.59
N GLU A 535 16.70 -6.11 -21.30
CA GLU A 535 17.13 -7.51 -21.21
C GLU A 535 17.61 -7.87 -19.80
N LEU A 536 18.43 -7.02 -19.18
CA LEU A 536 18.87 -7.22 -17.79
C LEU A 536 17.72 -7.24 -16.81
N VAL A 537 16.81 -6.27 -16.88
CA VAL A 537 15.65 -6.16 -15.98
C VAL A 537 14.71 -7.35 -16.13
N SER A 538 14.45 -7.77 -17.38
CA SER A 538 13.62 -8.96 -17.65
C SER A 538 14.25 -10.23 -17.10
N GLY A 539 15.57 -10.40 -17.22
CA GLY A 539 16.31 -11.52 -16.61
C GLY A 539 16.19 -11.53 -15.10
N ILE A 540 16.40 -10.38 -14.45
CA ILE A 540 16.25 -10.24 -12.98
C ILE A 540 14.82 -10.58 -12.56
N GLY A 541 13.81 -10.17 -13.31
CA GLY A 541 12.39 -10.44 -13.04
C GLY A 541 12.05 -11.93 -12.97
N ILE A 542 12.77 -12.79 -13.68
CA ILE A 542 12.64 -14.26 -13.62
C ILE A 542 13.68 -14.93 -12.73
N GLY A 543 14.45 -14.15 -11.95
CA GLY A 543 15.45 -14.65 -11.02
C GLY A 543 16.82 -14.94 -11.64
N GLU A 544 17.08 -14.47 -12.86
CA GLU A 544 18.35 -14.65 -13.57
C GLU A 544 19.15 -13.34 -13.65
N LEU A 545 20.42 -13.40 -13.27
CA LEU A 545 21.36 -12.30 -13.48
C LEU A 545 22.33 -12.67 -14.61
N ASN A 546 21.88 -12.46 -15.84
CA ASN A 546 22.65 -12.76 -17.04
C ASN A 546 23.59 -11.62 -17.41
N GLN A 547 24.71 -11.97 -18.02
CA GLN A 547 25.59 -10.97 -18.61
C GLN A 547 24.99 -10.50 -19.93
N VAL A 548 24.70 -9.20 -20.02
CA VAL A 548 24.07 -8.57 -21.16
C VAL A 548 25.13 -7.82 -22.00
N GLU A 549 25.06 -7.95 -23.32
CA GLU A 549 25.91 -7.17 -24.22
C GLU A 549 25.43 -5.70 -24.29
N ALA A 550 26.23 -4.78 -23.77
CA ALA A 550 25.93 -3.35 -23.71
C ALA A 550 27.04 -2.51 -24.42
N PRO A 551 27.04 -2.48 -25.75
CA PRO A 551 28.10 -1.81 -26.52
C PRO A 551 28.13 -0.30 -26.30
N GLY A 552 26.99 0.33 -25.96
CA GLY A 552 26.90 1.75 -25.62
C GLY A 552 27.18 2.04 -24.13
N LYS A 553 27.56 1.03 -23.34
CA LYS A 553 27.75 1.12 -21.88
C LYS A 553 26.46 1.46 -21.11
N GLU A 554 25.32 1.04 -21.60
CA GLU A 554 24.00 1.17 -20.96
C GLU A 554 23.95 0.39 -19.64
N VAL A 555 24.69 -0.73 -19.59
CA VAL A 555 24.89 -1.57 -18.42
C VAL A 555 26.39 -1.80 -18.23
N VAL A 556 26.90 -1.52 -17.03
CA VAL A 556 28.31 -1.79 -16.65
C VAL A 556 28.33 -2.44 -15.28
N ILE A 557 28.81 -3.67 -15.20
CA ILE A 557 29.04 -4.39 -13.95
C ILE A 557 30.48 -4.15 -13.49
N VAL A 558 30.64 -3.56 -12.31
CA VAL A 558 31.94 -3.29 -11.70
C VAL A 558 32.12 -4.26 -10.52
N PRO A 559 32.99 -5.28 -10.67
CA PRO A 559 33.26 -6.20 -9.59
C PRO A 559 34.00 -5.50 -8.45
N VAL A 560 33.63 -5.82 -7.21
CA VAL A 560 34.25 -5.32 -5.98
C VAL A 560 34.52 -6.48 -5.03
N ARG A 561 35.55 -6.36 -4.19
CA ARG A 561 35.96 -7.43 -3.29
C ARG A 561 35.34 -7.34 -1.90
N ASP A 562 35.08 -6.11 -1.47
CA ASP A 562 34.53 -5.81 -0.16
C ASP A 562 33.70 -4.52 -0.15
N ALA A 563 33.05 -4.26 0.96
CA ALA A 563 32.20 -3.10 1.14
C ALA A 563 32.96 -1.75 1.06
N GLY A 564 34.21 -1.71 1.50
CA GLY A 564 35.04 -0.52 1.43
C GLY A 564 35.40 -0.18 -0.02
N GLU A 565 35.76 -1.19 -0.82
CA GLU A 565 35.96 -1.01 -2.26
C GLU A 565 34.67 -0.60 -2.96
N ALA A 566 33.51 -1.18 -2.57
CA ALA A 566 32.21 -0.80 -3.12
C ALA A 566 31.93 0.70 -2.90
N VAL A 567 32.11 1.21 -1.69
CA VAL A 567 31.95 2.63 -1.36
C VAL A 567 32.92 3.49 -2.19
N HIS A 568 34.20 3.13 -2.20
CA HIS A 568 35.21 3.88 -2.95
C HIS A 568 34.90 3.92 -4.46
N ARG A 569 34.55 2.78 -5.06
CA ARG A 569 34.18 2.72 -6.49
C ARG A 569 32.92 3.50 -6.78
N THR A 570 31.90 3.43 -5.94
CA THR A 570 30.68 4.20 -6.11
C THR A 570 30.98 5.70 -6.10
N VAL A 571 31.75 6.20 -5.14
CA VAL A 571 32.15 7.62 -5.09
C VAL A 571 32.93 8.02 -6.33
N GLN A 572 33.88 7.17 -6.80
CA GLN A 572 34.64 7.43 -8.03
C GLN A 572 33.74 7.44 -9.27
N LEU A 573 32.77 6.53 -9.36
CA LEU A 573 31.82 6.50 -10.47
C LEU A 573 30.99 7.77 -10.52
N VAL A 574 30.38 8.16 -9.40
CA VAL A 574 29.49 9.33 -9.33
C VAL A 574 30.25 10.63 -9.55
N ALA A 575 31.40 10.81 -8.89
CA ALA A 575 32.12 12.08 -8.93
C ALA A 575 32.96 12.27 -10.22
N ASP A 576 33.47 11.20 -10.78
CA ASP A 576 34.52 11.29 -11.81
C ASP A 576 34.17 10.53 -13.09
N SER A 577 33.82 9.25 -13.00
CA SER A 577 33.77 8.37 -14.17
C SER A 577 32.54 8.62 -15.02
N VAL A 578 31.34 8.71 -14.42
CA VAL A 578 30.08 8.95 -15.13
C VAL A 578 30.09 10.32 -15.81
N PRO A 579 30.45 11.44 -15.13
CA PRO A 579 30.54 12.72 -15.79
C PRO A 579 31.51 12.79 -16.96
N ARG A 580 32.68 12.13 -16.84
CA ARG A 580 33.71 12.17 -17.90
C ARG A 580 33.43 11.21 -19.06
N ALA A 581 32.93 10.00 -18.78
CA ALA A 581 32.81 8.93 -19.76
C ALA A 581 31.46 8.92 -20.47
N ILE A 582 30.40 9.34 -19.77
CA ILE A 582 29.00 9.28 -20.21
C ILE A 582 28.46 10.70 -20.45
N GLY A 583 29.06 11.72 -19.80
CA GLY A 583 28.62 13.12 -19.91
C GLY A 583 27.39 13.45 -19.03
N VAL A 584 27.00 12.53 -18.15
CA VAL A 584 25.89 12.76 -17.20
C VAL A 584 26.43 13.44 -15.94
N PRO A 585 25.95 14.64 -15.59
CA PRO A 585 26.41 15.34 -14.40
C PRO A 585 26.03 14.61 -13.11
N THR A 586 26.77 14.87 -12.05
CA THR A 586 26.56 14.22 -10.74
C THR A 586 25.14 14.42 -10.20
N GLU A 587 24.54 15.57 -10.48
CA GLU A 587 23.18 15.93 -10.04
C GLU A 587 22.11 15.04 -10.69
N GLN A 588 22.39 14.46 -11.85
CA GLN A 588 21.52 13.53 -12.57
C GLN A 588 21.86 12.06 -12.31
N THR A 589 22.85 11.79 -11.45
CA THR A 589 23.25 10.43 -11.08
C THR A 589 22.67 10.08 -9.73
N GLN A 590 21.99 8.93 -9.64
CA GLN A 590 21.40 8.43 -8.39
C GLN A 590 22.09 7.12 -7.98
N VAL A 591 22.46 7.02 -6.70
CA VAL A 591 22.93 5.77 -6.08
C VAL A 591 21.76 5.11 -5.37
N ILE A 592 21.59 3.81 -5.58
CA ILE A 592 20.53 3.00 -4.94
C ILE A 592 21.21 1.87 -4.19
N THR A 593 20.77 1.60 -2.95
CA THR A 593 21.29 0.51 -2.12
C THR A 593 20.15 -0.36 -1.57
N PRO A 594 20.41 -1.64 -1.27
CA PRO A 594 19.39 -2.52 -0.69
C PRO A 594 18.99 -2.14 0.74
N GLY A 595 19.75 -1.28 1.44
CA GLY A 595 19.45 -0.96 2.83
C GLY A 595 20.27 0.17 3.43
N HIS A 596 19.85 0.62 4.60
CA HIS A 596 20.43 1.78 5.29
C HIS A 596 21.68 1.47 6.12
N GLY A 597 21.79 0.24 6.59
CA GLY A 597 22.87 -0.22 7.46
C GLY A 597 24.05 -0.86 6.73
N GLY A 598 25.02 -1.32 7.52
CA GLY A 598 26.20 -1.97 6.99
C GLY A 598 27.26 -1.03 6.42
N ALA A 599 28.38 -1.61 5.99
CA ALA A 599 29.57 -0.86 5.56
C ALA A 599 29.44 -0.23 4.16
N ALA A 600 28.41 -0.61 3.37
CA ALA A 600 28.12 -0.06 2.04
C ALA A 600 26.63 0.35 1.89
N GLY A 601 25.91 0.52 2.99
CA GLY A 601 24.52 1.03 2.97
C GLY A 601 24.46 2.54 2.78
N THR A 602 23.22 3.08 2.71
CA THR A 602 23.00 4.52 2.42
C THR A 602 23.75 5.46 3.37
N ARG A 603 23.92 5.08 4.65
CA ARG A 603 24.62 5.93 5.62
C ARG A 603 26.10 6.09 5.26
N ALA A 604 26.78 4.97 4.96
CA ALA A 604 28.20 4.97 4.61
C ALA A 604 28.43 5.68 3.26
N LEU A 605 27.59 5.38 2.28
CA LEU A 605 27.67 6.00 0.95
C LEU A 605 27.37 7.49 1.00
N ASN A 606 26.33 7.94 1.71
CA ASN A 606 26.01 9.35 1.84
C ASN A 606 27.11 10.14 2.56
N ALA A 607 27.74 9.56 3.59
CA ALA A 607 28.88 10.19 4.26
C ALA A 607 30.06 10.38 3.29
N ALA A 608 30.43 9.33 2.55
CA ALA A 608 31.53 9.38 1.58
C ALA A 608 31.24 10.30 0.38
N LEU A 609 30.00 10.30 -0.11
CA LEU A 609 29.58 11.17 -1.22
C LEU A 609 29.53 12.63 -0.78
N LYS A 610 29.02 12.93 0.44
CA LYS A 610 29.06 14.31 0.98
C LYS A 610 30.49 14.82 1.10
N GLU A 611 31.39 14.02 1.67
CA GLU A 611 32.80 14.39 1.79
C GLU A 611 33.45 14.72 0.44
N ARG A 612 33.07 14.00 -0.61
CA ARG A 612 33.63 14.17 -1.95
C ARG A 612 32.98 15.25 -2.79
N LEU A 613 31.63 15.38 -2.73
CA LEU A 613 30.84 16.22 -3.63
C LEU A 613 30.51 17.60 -3.06
N ASN A 614 30.23 17.67 -1.75
CA ASN A 614 29.90 18.92 -1.06
C ASN A 614 30.52 18.93 0.35
N PRO A 615 31.87 18.98 0.44
CA PRO A 615 32.54 19.00 1.73
C PRO A 615 32.17 20.24 2.52
N GLY A 616 31.72 20.06 3.76
CA GLY A 616 31.32 21.14 4.63
C GLY A 616 31.21 20.70 6.08
N PRO A 617 31.20 21.65 7.02
CA PRO A 617 31.18 21.36 8.46
C PRO A 617 29.83 20.88 9.00
N GLY A 618 28.76 20.79 8.14
CA GLY A 618 27.42 20.44 8.58
C GLY A 618 26.78 21.54 9.45
N ARG A 619 26.80 22.78 8.99
CA ARG A 619 26.39 23.98 9.75
C ARG A 619 24.97 23.93 10.27
N PHE A 620 24.09 23.20 9.58
CA PHE A 620 22.66 23.17 9.83
C PHE A 620 22.23 21.77 10.32
N GLY A 621 22.70 21.36 11.48
CA GLY A 621 22.35 20.04 12.04
C GLY A 621 22.90 18.86 11.24
N GLY A 622 24.10 19.00 10.67
CA GLY A 622 24.75 18.00 9.81
C GLY A 622 24.64 18.30 8.32
N PHE A 623 23.87 19.31 7.92
CA PHE A 623 23.66 19.72 6.53
C PHE A 623 24.39 21.03 6.18
N ASP A 624 24.74 21.17 4.91
CA ASP A 624 25.27 22.40 4.33
C ASP A 624 24.45 22.79 3.09
N PRO A 625 24.46 24.08 2.66
CA PRO A 625 23.81 24.48 1.41
C PRO A 625 24.33 23.67 0.22
N GLY A 626 23.42 23.21 -0.62
CA GLY A 626 23.75 22.37 -1.77
C GLY A 626 23.78 20.86 -1.47
N ASP A 627 23.60 20.44 -0.21
CA ASP A 627 23.46 19.01 0.10
C ASP A 627 22.22 18.42 -0.57
N ARG A 628 22.37 17.27 -1.22
CA ARG A 628 21.23 16.46 -1.65
C ARG A 628 20.64 15.75 -0.47
N ILE A 629 19.31 15.79 -0.40
CA ILE A 629 18.56 15.22 0.72
C ILE A 629 17.39 14.35 0.23
N ALA A 630 16.98 13.46 1.09
CA ALA A 630 15.72 12.77 1.06
C ALA A 630 14.85 13.34 2.19
N TYR A 631 13.75 13.97 1.82
CA TYR A 631 12.80 14.55 2.75
C TYR A 631 11.58 13.63 2.87
N SER A 632 11.24 13.25 4.09
CA SER A 632 10.08 12.41 4.40
C SER A 632 9.03 13.27 5.12
N PRO A 633 8.05 13.83 4.39
CA PRO A 633 6.97 14.63 4.98
C PRO A 633 6.01 13.80 5.85
N ALA A 634 5.86 12.52 5.53
CA ALA A 634 5.03 11.54 6.22
C ALA A 634 5.66 10.15 6.14
N PRO A 635 5.29 9.20 7.00
CA PRO A 635 5.69 7.80 6.88
C PRO A 635 5.38 7.24 5.49
N GLY A 636 6.29 6.44 4.94
CA GLY A 636 6.15 5.82 3.61
C GLY A 636 6.33 6.79 2.42
N ARG A 637 6.49 8.09 2.65
CA ARG A 637 6.66 9.09 1.58
C ARG A 637 8.01 9.77 1.68
N THR A 638 8.84 9.65 0.64
CA THR A 638 10.13 10.31 0.55
C THR A 638 10.23 11.09 -0.76
N VAL A 639 10.68 12.33 -0.68
CA VAL A 639 10.86 13.23 -1.82
C VAL A 639 12.33 13.66 -1.89
N PRO A 640 13.01 13.49 -3.03
CA PRO A 640 14.36 13.99 -3.19
C PRO A 640 14.36 15.53 -3.26
N GLY A 641 15.40 16.13 -2.72
CA GLY A 641 15.54 17.57 -2.69
C GLY A 641 16.97 18.05 -2.44
N GLN A 642 17.12 19.34 -2.23
CA GLN A 642 18.39 20.00 -1.97
C GLN A 642 18.24 21.05 -0.87
N VAL A 643 19.25 21.15 -0.03
CA VAL A 643 19.32 22.20 1.00
C VAL A 643 19.67 23.54 0.37
N VAL A 644 18.85 24.54 0.62
CA VAL A 644 19.07 25.93 0.18
C VAL A 644 19.77 26.72 1.26
N THR A 645 19.18 26.81 2.45
CA THR A 645 19.68 27.54 3.61
C THR A 645 19.01 27.06 4.90
N ALA A 646 19.37 27.63 6.03
CA ALA A 646 18.64 27.50 7.27
C ALA A 646 18.61 28.82 8.03
N ASP A 647 17.54 29.05 8.78
CA ASP A 647 17.32 30.20 9.61
C ASP A 647 16.59 29.84 10.92
N ALA A 648 15.96 30.83 11.56
CA ALA A 648 15.22 30.64 12.80
C ALA A 648 13.95 29.79 12.62
N GLU A 649 13.37 29.75 11.42
CA GLU A 649 12.17 28.98 11.09
C GLU A 649 12.51 27.51 10.84
N GLY A 650 13.71 27.19 10.37
CA GLY A 650 14.15 25.82 10.13
C GLY A 650 15.09 25.66 8.95
N LEU A 651 15.08 24.45 8.37
CA LEU A 651 15.86 24.08 7.21
C LEU A 651 15.05 24.30 5.93
N HIS A 652 15.53 25.18 5.05
CA HIS A 652 14.89 25.46 3.77
C HIS A 652 15.39 24.51 2.70
N LEU A 653 14.47 23.83 2.07
CA LEU A 653 14.69 22.82 1.05
C LEU A 653 14.02 23.21 -0.26
N THR A 654 14.58 22.74 -1.37
CA THR A 654 13.86 22.67 -2.64
C THR A 654 13.59 21.21 -2.95
N CYS A 655 12.33 20.78 -2.99
CA CYS A 655 11.88 19.42 -3.25
C CYS A 655 10.99 19.39 -4.50
N ALA A 656 11.38 18.66 -5.54
CA ALA A 656 10.63 18.59 -6.80
C ALA A 656 10.28 19.98 -7.41
N GLY A 657 11.12 20.99 -7.17
CA GLY A 657 10.90 22.38 -7.64
C GLY A 657 10.07 23.26 -6.69
N GLU A 658 9.55 22.69 -5.62
CA GLU A 658 8.82 23.44 -4.58
C GLU A 658 9.72 23.78 -3.40
N SER A 659 9.49 24.95 -2.78
CA SER A 659 10.19 25.37 -1.57
C SER A 659 9.47 24.81 -0.34
N VAL A 660 10.22 24.12 0.51
CA VAL A 660 9.73 23.53 1.76
C VAL A 660 10.58 24.01 2.90
N VAL A 661 9.95 24.43 4.01
CA VAL A 661 10.66 24.75 5.26
C VAL A 661 10.37 23.66 6.28
N VAL A 662 11.43 23.00 6.76
CA VAL A 662 11.33 21.95 7.78
C VAL A 662 11.73 22.55 9.12
N PRO A 663 10.81 22.61 10.11
CA PRO A 663 11.12 23.12 11.44
C PRO A 663 12.30 22.37 12.07
N LYS A 664 13.12 23.07 12.82
CA LYS A 664 14.37 22.56 13.40
C LYS A 664 14.18 21.26 14.17
N GLU A 665 13.07 21.14 14.91
CA GLU A 665 12.73 19.99 15.75
C GLU A 665 12.41 18.74 14.91
N ARG A 666 12.03 18.92 13.64
CA ARG A 666 11.67 17.83 12.70
C ARG A 666 12.79 17.45 11.75
N VAL A 667 13.85 18.25 11.64
CA VAL A 667 14.95 18.00 10.67
C VAL A 667 15.54 16.62 10.87
N GLU A 668 15.92 16.26 12.10
CA GLU A 668 16.56 14.96 12.39
C GLU A 668 15.67 13.75 12.07
N GLN A 669 14.37 13.92 12.15
CA GLN A 669 13.39 12.85 11.91
C GLN A 669 13.03 12.71 10.44
N SER A 670 12.91 13.82 9.72
CA SER A 670 12.32 13.88 8.38
C SER A 670 13.31 14.16 7.25
N VAL A 671 14.58 14.51 7.54
CA VAL A 671 15.57 14.82 6.50
C VAL A 671 16.79 13.91 6.65
N ARG A 672 17.23 13.34 5.54
CA ARG A 672 18.46 12.55 5.43
C ARG A 672 19.27 13.02 4.23
N HIS A 673 20.58 12.75 4.22
CA HIS A 673 21.35 12.92 2.98
C HIS A 673 20.82 11.96 1.92
N GLY A 674 20.70 12.40 0.67
CA GLY A 674 20.01 11.74 -0.41
C GLY A 674 20.83 11.55 -1.69
N TRP A 675 22.17 11.51 -1.62
CA TRP A 675 22.98 11.08 -2.75
C TRP A 675 22.84 9.57 -3.01
N ALA A 676 22.68 8.79 -1.92
CA ALA A 676 22.31 7.38 -1.95
C ALA A 676 20.97 7.19 -1.23
N LEU A 677 20.06 6.42 -1.83
CA LEU A 677 18.74 6.07 -1.35
C LEU A 677 18.61 4.56 -1.16
#